data_66ddc577ceb62d5434b55ffd2437c87d
#
_entry.id   66ddc577ceb62d5434b55ffd2437c87d
#
_cell.length_a   1.000
_cell.length_b   1.000
_cell.length_c   1.000
_cell.angle_alpha   90.00
_cell.angle_beta   90.00
_cell.angle_gamma   90.00
#
_symmetry.space_group_name_H-M   'P 1'
#
loop_
_entity.id
_entity.type
_entity.pdbx_description
1 polymer ?
#
loop_
_entity_poly.entity_id
_entity_poly.type
_entity_poly.pdbx_seq_one_letter_code
_entity_poly.pdbx_strand_id
1 'polypeptide(L)'
;PTLSPEIENMLRGMLVDLGYELSTTGWTKVTDWVPSGARDVTMIKIAGMYAHAVLRGERSLLEVIDMLRAWAADRVEHVAGDDIDVEKGVRSIISFLMRDVADKGLILPSGWDDGLSAEDKKAMGLFIDVDNEEWTVEQIRNHLKEQFELHPRGSNARTNVVEFALRKLSKSTKMSSLERDQVLRYIHDAAGLGVNQSTLRKRVMELSKGDFEGLDHTSIAQRILKDFEAATQLKFWHGKFWEWNGSHWAVYDNVNIKQKIALEYGTHPAAKRFSDHSGIMQIVGNLCSSDITQHEVRGVNFANGVLLETGQLVPHNSMYGFKYTLPFRYVPESAREIDQFKQFLTICWGNEPDFEERMMALQEAICATIFGLGPLYQRAFLLKGLASTGKSQLLDIIQSLVPEEGRTACAPEKWGESYFPAQMDGKVLNYCGELSETKLIDGQKFKEIVDGSEMTVRHIYGEPFQMRSQCAHWFASNHLPKTNDHSAGFNRRWLIWTFNNVVTGKDRVPGIGLKIGAEEREGIAAWAIEALPRLKENKDYTIPACHNEEVATIARQNDSIRFFIEESCRVVAVSDGTSPLTRTSENALYSAYSYFCNSEAAVKPVGRARFRSRTDDLVKGLGVRPIAENGQRFYIGLTLVDRTAV
;
A
#
# COMPACT_ATOMS: atom_id res chain seq x y z
N PRO A 1 4.73 -13.48 -36.51
CA PRO A 1 5.99 -14.18 -36.50
C PRO A 1 5.86 -15.41 -35.62
N THR A 2 6.02 -16.58 -36.23
CA THR A 2 6.03 -17.88 -35.57
C THR A 2 7.39 -18.11 -34.94
N LEU A 3 7.41 -18.62 -33.70
CA LEU A 3 8.64 -19.12 -33.07
C LEU A 3 9.37 -20.06 -34.02
N SER A 4 10.70 -20.07 -34.00
CA SER A 4 11.42 -21.08 -34.78
C SER A 4 11.00 -22.47 -34.28
N PRO A 5 10.90 -23.47 -35.16
CA PRO A 5 10.48 -24.84 -34.80
C PRO A 5 11.31 -25.43 -33.63
N GLU A 6 12.57 -25.02 -33.52
CA GLU A 6 13.47 -25.44 -32.45
C GLU A 6 13.07 -24.90 -31.09
N ILE A 7 12.71 -23.60 -31.01
CA ILE A 7 12.22 -22.95 -29.77
C ILE A 7 10.86 -23.52 -29.37
N GLU A 8 9.98 -23.80 -30.35
CA GLU A 8 8.67 -24.36 -30.06
C GLU A 8 8.77 -25.82 -29.56
N ASN A 9 9.65 -26.63 -30.12
CA ASN A 9 9.88 -28.01 -29.67
C ASN A 9 10.54 -28.04 -28.29
N MET A 10 11.46 -27.12 -28.00
CA MET A 10 12.08 -27.00 -26.71
C MET A 10 11.05 -26.60 -25.62
N LEU A 11 10.19 -25.64 -25.91
CA LEU A 11 9.13 -25.20 -25.00
C LEU A 11 8.09 -26.32 -24.76
N ARG A 12 7.74 -27.12 -25.78
CA ARG A 12 6.86 -28.30 -25.67
C ARG A 12 7.48 -29.37 -24.76
N GLY A 13 8.76 -29.68 -24.94
CA GLY A 13 9.48 -30.65 -24.10
C GLY A 13 9.47 -30.22 -22.62
N MET A 14 9.78 -28.95 -22.35
CA MET A 14 9.84 -28.41 -21.00
C MET A 14 8.48 -28.41 -20.28
N LEU A 15 7.37 -28.20 -20.99
CA LEU A 15 6.03 -28.23 -20.39
C LEU A 15 5.58 -29.69 -20.07
N VAL A 16 5.94 -30.65 -20.90
CA VAL A 16 5.65 -32.09 -20.66
C VAL A 16 6.41 -32.56 -19.42
N ASP A 17 7.66 -32.16 -19.24
CA ASP A 17 8.48 -32.50 -18.07
C ASP A 17 7.97 -31.86 -16.77
N LEU A 18 7.21 -30.76 -16.85
CA LEU A 18 6.54 -30.10 -15.74
C LEU A 18 5.16 -30.68 -15.40
N GLY A 19 4.71 -31.74 -16.12
CA GLY A 19 3.46 -32.43 -15.85
C GLY A 19 2.20 -31.75 -16.38
N TYR A 20 2.33 -30.82 -17.33
CA TYR A 20 1.18 -30.22 -18.01
C TYR A 20 0.75 -31.08 -19.18
N GLU A 21 -0.50 -31.58 -19.18
CA GLU A 21 -1.10 -32.19 -20.34
C GLU A 21 -1.42 -31.16 -21.42
N LEU A 22 -0.77 -31.29 -22.58
CA LEU A 22 -0.98 -30.43 -23.74
C LEU A 22 -2.31 -30.81 -24.43
N SER A 23 -3.37 -30.05 -24.15
CA SER A 23 -4.57 -30.15 -24.99
C SER A 23 -4.35 -29.38 -26.29
N THR A 24 -4.81 -29.96 -27.40
CA THR A 24 -4.62 -29.44 -28.77
C THR A 24 -5.23 -28.04 -29.02
N THR A 25 -5.98 -27.49 -28.09
CA THR A 25 -6.64 -26.17 -28.18
C THR A 25 -6.12 -25.13 -27.20
N GLY A 26 -5.25 -25.48 -26.22
CA GLY A 26 -4.79 -24.58 -25.18
C GLY A 26 -3.49 -23.83 -25.49
N TRP A 27 -2.67 -24.41 -26.35
CA TRP A 27 -1.32 -23.91 -26.61
C TRP A 27 -1.27 -22.68 -27.51
N THR A 28 -2.15 -22.54 -28.47
CA THR A 28 -2.26 -21.38 -29.36
C THR A 28 -2.59 -20.06 -28.61
N LYS A 29 -3.19 -20.13 -27.42
CA LYS A 29 -3.52 -18.97 -26.60
C LYS A 29 -2.37 -18.47 -25.72
N VAL A 30 -1.38 -19.31 -25.42
CA VAL A 30 -0.21 -18.92 -24.60
C VAL A 30 0.88 -18.24 -25.46
N THR A 31 0.80 -18.38 -26.78
CA THR A 31 1.69 -17.73 -27.74
C THR A 31 1.23 -16.35 -28.15
N ASP A 32 0.03 -15.94 -27.73
CA ASP A 32 -0.51 -14.64 -28.01
C ASP A 32 0.09 -13.58 -27.08
N TRP A 33 0.05 -12.34 -27.53
CA TRP A 33 0.48 -11.14 -26.86
C TRP A 33 0.11 -11.11 -25.37
N VAL A 34 1.08 -10.88 -24.50
CA VAL A 34 0.86 -10.83 -23.03
C VAL A 34 0.42 -9.43 -22.62
N PRO A 35 -0.83 -9.26 -22.16
CA PRO A 35 -1.33 -7.95 -21.74
C PRO A 35 -0.63 -7.46 -20.46
N SER A 36 -0.59 -6.15 -20.28
CA SER A 36 0.12 -5.49 -19.18
C SER A 36 -0.18 -6.06 -17.78
N GLY A 37 -1.42 -6.43 -17.50
CA GLY A 37 -1.82 -7.00 -16.21
C GLY A 37 -1.34 -8.43 -15.91
N ALA A 38 -0.83 -9.17 -16.91
CA ALA A 38 -0.36 -10.54 -16.75
C ALA A 38 1.17 -10.70 -16.90
N ARG A 39 1.92 -9.61 -17.13
CA ARG A 39 3.35 -9.61 -17.44
C ARG A 39 4.20 -10.30 -16.38
N ASP A 40 4.06 -9.88 -15.13
CA ASP A 40 4.88 -10.36 -14.02
C ASP A 40 4.72 -11.86 -13.78
N VAL A 41 3.47 -12.35 -13.77
CA VAL A 41 3.18 -13.76 -13.54
C VAL A 41 3.71 -14.63 -14.69
N THR A 42 3.55 -14.17 -15.92
CA THR A 42 4.02 -14.89 -17.10
C THR A 42 5.55 -14.89 -17.17
N MET A 43 6.19 -13.75 -16.88
CA MET A 43 7.65 -13.62 -16.84
C MET A 43 8.27 -14.53 -15.76
N ILE A 44 7.69 -14.61 -14.56
CA ILE A 44 8.16 -15.51 -13.49
C ILE A 44 8.05 -16.98 -13.90
N LYS A 45 6.97 -17.37 -14.57
CA LYS A 45 6.80 -18.75 -15.08
C LYS A 45 7.88 -19.09 -16.12
N ILE A 46 8.12 -18.21 -17.07
CA ILE A 46 9.16 -18.38 -18.11
C ILE A 46 10.56 -18.39 -17.50
N ALA A 47 10.81 -17.50 -16.52
CA ALA A 47 12.05 -17.49 -15.77
C ALA A 47 12.33 -18.83 -15.05
N GLY A 48 11.31 -19.44 -14.44
CA GLY A 48 11.42 -20.78 -13.85
C GLY A 48 11.79 -21.86 -14.87
N MET A 49 11.19 -21.83 -16.05
CA MET A 49 11.52 -22.76 -17.15
C MET A 49 12.96 -22.60 -17.62
N TYR A 50 13.43 -21.37 -17.78
CA TYR A 50 14.81 -21.09 -18.20
C TYR A 50 15.83 -21.49 -17.14
N ALA A 51 15.52 -21.31 -15.85
CA ALA A 51 16.37 -21.79 -14.76
C ALA A 51 16.59 -23.32 -14.85
N HIS A 52 15.55 -24.09 -15.16
CA HIS A 52 15.67 -25.54 -15.36
C HIS A 52 16.53 -25.92 -16.56
N ALA A 53 16.57 -25.13 -17.64
CA ALA A 53 17.46 -25.38 -18.78
C ALA A 53 18.94 -25.21 -18.39
N VAL A 54 19.27 -24.24 -17.52
CA VAL A 54 20.62 -24.08 -16.97
C VAL A 54 20.99 -25.26 -16.07
N LEU A 55 20.09 -25.69 -15.19
CA LEU A 55 20.32 -26.82 -14.28
C LEU A 55 20.56 -28.15 -15.02
N ARG A 56 19.99 -28.32 -16.21
CA ARG A 56 20.22 -29.50 -17.05
C ARG A 56 21.46 -29.40 -17.94
N GLY A 57 22.16 -28.27 -17.94
CA GLY A 57 23.33 -28.02 -18.78
C GLY A 57 22.98 -27.84 -20.26
N GLU A 58 21.74 -27.54 -20.60
CA GLU A 58 21.27 -27.34 -21.96
C GLU A 58 21.64 -25.95 -22.50
N ARG A 59 21.76 -24.99 -21.59
CA ARG A 59 22.05 -23.58 -21.89
C ARG A 59 22.91 -22.95 -20.77
N SER A 60 23.71 -21.94 -21.13
CA SER A 60 24.36 -21.08 -20.13
C SER A 60 23.37 -20.06 -19.54
N LEU A 61 23.70 -19.47 -18.40
CA LEU A 61 22.88 -18.44 -17.77
C LEU A 61 22.74 -17.20 -18.67
N LEU A 62 23.81 -16.81 -19.36
CA LEU A 62 23.80 -15.67 -20.27
C LEU A 62 22.85 -15.91 -21.44
N GLU A 63 22.88 -17.11 -22.07
CA GLU A 63 21.96 -17.46 -23.14
C GLU A 63 20.49 -17.39 -22.71
N VAL A 64 20.13 -17.88 -21.52
CA VAL A 64 18.74 -17.83 -21.06
C VAL A 64 18.30 -16.42 -20.66
N ILE A 65 19.21 -15.57 -20.21
CA ILE A 65 18.94 -14.14 -19.98
C ILE A 65 18.65 -13.43 -21.31
N ASP A 66 19.44 -13.67 -22.33
CA ASP A 66 19.22 -13.09 -23.66
C ASP A 66 17.93 -13.61 -24.31
N MET A 67 17.59 -14.89 -24.12
CA MET A 67 16.31 -15.44 -24.54
C MET A 67 15.14 -14.79 -23.82
N LEU A 68 15.22 -14.52 -22.54
CA LEU A 68 14.17 -13.83 -21.78
C LEU A 68 14.00 -12.38 -22.26
N ARG A 69 15.10 -11.69 -22.54
CA ARG A 69 15.09 -10.33 -23.11
C ARG A 69 14.43 -10.31 -24.49
N ALA A 70 14.81 -11.23 -25.36
CA ALA A 70 14.23 -11.37 -26.69
C ALA A 70 12.75 -11.71 -26.64
N TRP A 71 12.33 -12.61 -25.74
CA TRP A 71 10.93 -12.95 -25.52
C TRP A 71 10.12 -11.74 -25.05
N ALA A 72 10.65 -10.98 -24.08
CA ALA A 72 9.99 -9.82 -23.55
C ALA A 72 9.81 -8.73 -24.63
N ALA A 73 10.83 -8.50 -25.47
CA ALA A 73 10.77 -7.53 -26.56
C ALA A 73 9.74 -7.91 -27.66
N ASP A 74 9.53 -9.20 -27.91
CA ASP A 74 8.67 -9.68 -29.02
C ASP A 74 7.22 -9.95 -28.60
N ARG A 75 6.97 -10.33 -27.35
CA ARG A 75 5.68 -10.90 -26.91
C ARG A 75 4.96 -10.14 -25.82
N VAL A 76 5.58 -9.13 -25.22
CA VAL A 76 4.95 -8.37 -24.14
C VAL A 76 4.50 -7.01 -24.65
N GLU A 77 3.29 -6.63 -24.29
CA GLU A 77 2.74 -5.33 -24.62
C GLU A 77 3.59 -4.22 -24.03
N HIS A 78 4.15 -3.38 -24.90
CA HIS A 78 4.85 -2.17 -24.50
C HIS A 78 3.86 -1.06 -24.26
N VAL A 79 3.75 -0.60 -23.01
CA VAL A 79 3.03 0.62 -22.66
C VAL A 79 4.06 1.75 -22.60
N ALA A 80 3.81 2.85 -23.28
CA ALA A 80 4.74 3.97 -23.32
C ALA A 80 5.02 4.49 -21.89
N GLY A 81 6.31 4.51 -21.52
CA GLY A 81 6.76 4.93 -20.19
C GLY A 81 6.91 3.82 -19.15
N ASP A 82 6.60 2.57 -19.49
CA ASP A 82 6.74 1.42 -18.60
C ASP A 82 7.75 0.45 -19.22
N ASP A 83 9.02 0.67 -18.94
CA ASP A 83 10.07 -0.28 -19.31
C ASP A 83 9.78 -1.59 -18.61
N ILE A 84 9.65 -2.66 -19.40
CA ILE A 84 9.47 -4.01 -18.87
C ILE A 84 10.67 -4.27 -17.96
N ASP A 85 10.40 -4.53 -16.67
CA ASP A 85 11.45 -4.88 -15.73
C ASP A 85 11.94 -6.30 -16.00
N VAL A 86 12.65 -6.47 -17.14
CA VAL A 86 13.30 -7.72 -17.53
C VAL A 86 14.27 -8.17 -16.43
N GLU A 87 14.85 -7.21 -15.69
CA GLU A 87 15.70 -7.46 -14.54
C GLU A 87 14.98 -8.23 -13.42
N LYS A 88 13.66 -8.06 -13.29
CA LYS A 88 12.85 -8.86 -12.38
C LYS A 88 12.78 -10.33 -12.80
N GLY A 89 12.66 -10.58 -14.10
CA GLY A 89 12.73 -11.94 -14.68
C GLY A 89 14.12 -12.56 -14.49
N VAL A 90 15.19 -11.79 -14.75
CA VAL A 90 16.58 -12.22 -14.53
C VAL A 90 16.81 -12.57 -13.06
N ARG A 91 16.40 -11.70 -12.12
CA ARG A 91 16.46 -11.98 -10.68
C ARG A 91 15.69 -13.24 -10.31
N SER A 92 14.57 -13.51 -10.95
CA SER A 92 13.80 -14.73 -10.74
C SER A 92 14.52 -15.97 -11.22
N ILE A 93 15.19 -15.95 -12.40
CA ILE A 93 16.03 -17.05 -12.88
C ILE A 93 17.13 -17.35 -11.86
N ILE A 94 17.86 -16.34 -11.43
CA ILE A 94 18.94 -16.48 -10.45
C ILE A 94 18.41 -17.04 -9.12
N SER A 95 17.29 -16.51 -8.63
CA SER A 95 16.66 -16.98 -7.39
C SER A 95 16.23 -18.44 -7.48
N PHE A 96 15.65 -18.89 -8.61
CA PHE A 96 15.29 -20.29 -8.83
C PHE A 96 16.52 -21.20 -8.86
N LEU A 97 17.58 -20.80 -9.58
CA LEU A 97 18.82 -21.57 -9.66
C LEU A 97 19.47 -21.71 -8.27
N MET A 98 19.64 -20.61 -7.55
CA MET A 98 20.27 -20.63 -6.23
C MET A 98 19.47 -21.40 -5.20
N ARG A 99 18.13 -21.29 -5.21
CA ARG A 99 17.25 -22.06 -4.35
C ARG A 99 17.36 -23.57 -4.63
N ASP A 100 17.30 -23.98 -5.89
CA ASP A 100 17.34 -25.40 -6.26
C ASP A 100 18.72 -26.02 -6.00
N VAL A 101 19.80 -25.24 -6.14
CA VAL A 101 21.16 -25.64 -5.72
C VAL A 101 21.21 -25.82 -4.19
N ALA A 102 20.67 -24.83 -3.43
CA ALA A 102 20.71 -24.87 -1.96
C ALA A 102 19.80 -25.96 -1.38
N ASP A 103 18.54 -26.06 -1.85
CA ASP A 103 17.53 -26.95 -1.25
C ASP A 103 17.68 -28.41 -1.70
N LYS A 104 18.13 -28.66 -2.93
CA LYS A 104 18.21 -29.99 -3.51
C LYS A 104 19.64 -30.52 -3.62
N GLY A 105 20.64 -29.70 -3.24
CA GLY A 105 22.06 -30.07 -3.38
C GLY A 105 22.50 -30.32 -4.82
N LEU A 106 21.84 -29.66 -5.78
CA LEU A 106 22.17 -29.81 -7.19
C LEU A 106 23.48 -29.07 -7.50
N ILE A 107 24.31 -29.69 -8.33
CA ILE A 107 25.55 -29.07 -8.82
C ILE A 107 25.24 -28.42 -10.17
N LEU A 108 25.56 -27.16 -10.32
CA LEU A 108 25.43 -26.47 -11.62
C LEU A 108 26.36 -27.12 -12.65
N PRO A 109 25.90 -27.36 -13.89
CA PRO A 109 26.71 -27.99 -14.92
C PRO A 109 27.93 -27.15 -15.28
N SER A 110 29.00 -27.78 -15.77
CA SER A 110 30.16 -27.04 -16.33
C SER A 110 29.69 -26.13 -17.46
N GLY A 111 30.16 -24.85 -17.45
CA GLY A 111 29.76 -23.86 -18.46
C GLY A 111 28.45 -23.15 -18.22
N TRP A 112 27.79 -23.35 -17.08
CA TRP A 112 26.54 -22.68 -16.75
C TRP A 112 26.66 -21.15 -16.74
N ASP A 113 27.84 -20.63 -16.47
CA ASP A 113 28.19 -19.20 -16.35
C ASP A 113 29.08 -18.71 -17.50
N ASP A 114 29.17 -19.48 -18.59
CA ASP A 114 29.95 -19.11 -19.77
C ASP A 114 29.48 -17.76 -20.34
N GLY A 115 30.46 -16.89 -20.66
CA GLY A 115 30.22 -15.55 -21.20
C GLY A 115 29.94 -14.46 -20.16
N LEU A 116 29.76 -14.78 -18.86
CA LEU A 116 29.60 -13.80 -17.80
C LEU A 116 30.97 -13.32 -17.27
N SER A 117 31.18 -12.01 -17.24
CA SER A 117 32.36 -11.41 -16.59
C SER A 117 32.29 -11.53 -15.06
N ALA A 118 33.44 -11.37 -14.38
CA ALA A 118 33.48 -11.34 -12.92
C ALA A 118 32.65 -10.17 -12.33
N GLU A 119 32.56 -9.05 -13.05
CA GLU A 119 31.76 -7.89 -12.67
C GLU A 119 30.26 -8.15 -12.84
N ASP A 120 29.85 -8.83 -13.93
CA ASP A 120 28.45 -9.22 -14.14
C ASP A 120 28.02 -10.21 -13.08
N LYS A 121 28.81 -11.19 -12.75
CA LYS A 121 28.54 -12.16 -11.67
C LYS A 121 28.37 -11.45 -10.33
N LYS A 122 29.17 -10.44 -10.05
CA LYS A 122 29.07 -9.61 -8.84
C LYS A 122 27.79 -8.77 -8.85
N ALA A 123 27.47 -8.10 -9.95
CA ALA A 123 26.28 -7.29 -10.10
C ALA A 123 24.99 -8.11 -9.97
N MET A 124 25.02 -9.37 -10.44
CA MET A 124 23.89 -10.31 -10.36
C MET A 124 23.80 -11.04 -9.00
N GLY A 125 24.69 -10.77 -8.04
CA GLY A 125 24.72 -11.50 -6.76
C GLY A 125 25.12 -12.97 -6.88
N LEU A 126 25.76 -13.35 -8.01
CA LEU A 126 26.25 -14.70 -8.28
C LEU A 126 27.64 -14.97 -7.67
N PHE A 127 28.08 -14.12 -6.76
CA PHE A 127 29.30 -14.40 -6.02
C PHE A 127 29.01 -15.57 -5.07
N ILE A 128 29.32 -16.75 -5.53
CA ILE A 128 29.67 -17.85 -4.64
C ILE A 128 30.97 -17.39 -4.02
N ASP A 129 30.96 -17.00 -2.77
CA ASP A 129 32.13 -16.66 -2.00
C ASP A 129 33.04 -17.90 -2.04
N VAL A 130 34.14 -17.83 -2.80
CA VAL A 130 35.07 -18.95 -2.97
C VAL A 130 35.63 -19.39 -1.61
N ASP A 131 35.55 -18.49 -0.60
CA ASP A 131 35.85 -18.80 0.79
C ASP A 131 34.78 -19.64 1.51
N ASN A 132 33.53 -19.66 1.01
CA ASN A 132 32.43 -20.42 1.62
C ASN A 132 32.09 -21.74 0.92
N GLU A 133 32.75 -22.09 -0.17
CA GLU A 133 32.55 -23.35 -0.87
C GLU A 133 33.04 -24.52 0.03
N GLU A 134 32.12 -25.46 0.35
CA GLU A 134 32.48 -26.70 1.06
C GLU A 134 33.26 -27.59 0.12
N TRP A 135 34.54 -27.77 0.42
CA TRP A 135 35.41 -28.62 -0.36
C TRP A 135 35.33 -30.08 0.10
N THR A 136 35.34 -30.99 -0.86
CA THR A 136 35.48 -32.42 -0.59
C THR A 136 36.92 -32.74 -0.17
N VAL A 137 37.12 -33.90 0.44
CA VAL A 137 38.47 -34.42 0.80
C VAL A 137 39.39 -34.42 -0.40
N GLU A 138 38.88 -34.81 -1.55
CA GLU A 138 39.66 -34.93 -2.79
C GLU A 138 40.09 -33.56 -3.32
N GLN A 139 39.18 -32.59 -3.29
CA GLN A 139 39.48 -31.20 -3.69
C GLN A 139 40.55 -30.58 -2.78
N ILE A 140 40.48 -30.76 -1.47
CA ILE A 140 41.48 -30.26 -0.54
C ILE A 140 42.82 -30.95 -0.78
N ARG A 141 42.84 -32.26 -1.03
CA ARG A 141 44.08 -33.01 -1.28
C ARG A 141 44.72 -32.62 -2.59
N ASN A 142 43.95 -32.46 -3.65
CA ASN A 142 44.47 -32.05 -4.96
C ASN A 142 45.06 -30.64 -4.89
N HIS A 143 44.34 -29.70 -4.25
CA HIS A 143 44.85 -28.35 -4.03
C HIS A 143 46.17 -28.36 -3.21
N LEU A 144 46.20 -29.10 -2.12
CA LEU A 144 47.41 -29.21 -1.30
C LEU A 144 48.58 -29.81 -2.12
N LYS A 145 48.31 -30.82 -2.94
CA LYS A 145 49.33 -31.46 -3.79
C LYS A 145 49.92 -30.46 -4.79
N GLU A 146 49.09 -29.75 -5.53
CA GLU A 146 49.49 -28.74 -6.51
C GLU A 146 50.30 -27.61 -5.86
N GLN A 147 49.78 -27.07 -4.74
CA GLN A 147 50.44 -25.97 -4.05
C GLN A 147 51.73 -26.39 -3.35
N PHE A 148 51.84 -27.65 -2.89
CA PHE A 148 53.08 -28.15 -2.28
C PHE A 148 54.18 -28.42 -3.30
N GLU A 149 53.84 -28.65 -4.55
CA GLU A 149 54.83 -28.70 -5.66
C GLU A 149 55.38 -27.32 -5.99
N LEU A 150 54.55 -26.26 -5.85
CA LEU A 150 54.91 -24.87 -6.16
C LEU A 150 55.73 -24.20 -5.04
N HIS A 151 55.56 -24.65 -3.78
CA HIS A 151 56.14 -23.97 -2.63
C HIS A 151 57.10 -24.88 -1.83
N PRO A 152 58.35 -24.44 -1.54
CA PRO A 152 59.32 -25.23 -0.78
C PRO A 152 58.89 -25.56 0.63
N ARG A 153 59.35 -26.70 1.16
CA ARG A 153 59.10 -27.08 2.55
C ARG A 153 59.64 -26.01 3.53
N GLY A 154 58.85 -25.62 4.52
CA GLY A 154 59.21 -24.61 5.52
C GLY A 154 59.01 -23.16 5.07
N SER A 155 58.53 -22.90 3.87
CA SER A 155 58.24 -21.53 3.43
C SER A 155 56.94 -20.98 4.05
N ASN A 156 56.88 -19.66 4.26
CA ASN A 156 55.68 -18.99 4.73
C ASN A 156 54.48 -19.19 3.77
N ALA A 157 54.74 -19.27 2.46
CA ALA A 157 53.72 -19.54 1.45
C ALA A 157 53.09 -20.92 1.68
N ARG A 158 53.89 -21.95 2.01
CA ARG A 158 53.39 -23.29 2.32
C ARG A 158 52.56 -23.33 3.63
N THR A 159 52.94 -22.52 4.61
CA THR A 159 52.19 -22.34 5.85
C THR A 159 50.81 -21.73 5.58
N ASN A 160 50.76 -20.73 4.69
CA ASN A 160 49.49 -20.10 4.29
C ASN A 160 48.57 -21.07 3.54
N VAL A 161 49.12 -21.94 2.69
CA VAL A 161 48.34 -22.99 2.00
C VAL A 161 47.77 -23.99 2.99
N VAL A 162 48.52 -24.38 4.02
CA VAL A 162 48.04 -25.26 5.09
C VAL A 162 46.95 -24.57 5.90
N GLU A 163 47.12 -23.32 6.31
CA GLU A 163 46.13 -22.55 7.03
C GLU A 163 44.82 -22.41 6.23
N PHE A 164 44.90 -22.18 4.92
CA PHE A 164 43.76 -22.18 4.02
C PHE A 164 43.02 -23.53 4.02
N ALA A 165 43.73 -24.64 3.88
CA ALA A 165 43.17 -25.97 3.90
C ALA A 165 42.51 -26.30 5.25
N LEU A 166 43.09 -25.86 6.38
CA LEU A 166 42.53 -26.01 7.71
C LEU A 166 41.23 -25.21 7.89
N ARG A 167 41.15 -24.00 7.31
CA ARG A 167 39.90 -23.19 7.25
C ARG A 167 38.80 -23.90 6.45
N LYS A 168 39.14 -24.47 5.30
CA LYS A 168 38.17 -25.26 4.52
C LYS A 168 37.69 -26.50 5.28
N LEU A 169 38.58 -27.20 5.98
CA LEU A 169 38.21 -28.32 6.88
C LEU A 169 37.32 -27.89 8.04
N SER A 170 37.57 -26.72 8.62
CA SER A 170 36.78 -26.22 9.76
C SER A 170 35.35 -25.87 9.36
N LYS A 171 35.13 -25.39 8.14
CA LYS A 171 33.82 -25.00 7.59
C LYS A 171 33.03 -26.15 6.98
N SER A 172 33.66 -27.31 6.70
CA SER A 172 32.96 -28.46 6.09
C SER A 172 32.01 -29.14 7.07
N THR A 173 30.72 -29.15 6.78
CA THR A 173 29.69 -29.82 7.57
C THR A 173 29.43 -31.26 7.11
N LYS A 174 29.79 -31.59 5.87
CA LYS A 174 29.53 -32.87 5.22
C LYS A 174 30.62 -33.93 5.42
N MET A 175 31.82 -33.52 5.83
CA MET A 175 32.91 -34.43 6.09
C MET A 175 32.77 -35.19 7.42
N SER A 176 32.90 -36.51 7.39
CA SER A 176 33.02 -37.34 8.58
C SER A 176 34.34 -37.07 9.35
N SER A 177 34.37 -37.42 10.61
CA SER A 177 35.56 -37.29 11.45
C SER A 177 36.77 -38.08 10.86
N LEU A 178 36.49 -39.22 10.22
CA LEU A 178 37.51 -40.07 9.61
C LEU A 178 38.12 -39.39 8.37
N GLU A 179 37.32 -38.78 7.54
CA GLU A 179 37.75 -38.04 6.36
C GLU A 179 38.60 -36.82 6.72
N ARG A 180 38.19 -36.07 7.74
CA ARG A 180 38.98 -34.95 8.27
C ARG A 180 40.35 -35.42 8.77
N ASP A 181 40.37 -36.53 9.47
CA ASP A 181 41.62 -37.11 9.95
C ASP A 181 42.55 -37.57 8.80
N GLN A 182 42.02 -38.07 7.70
CA GLN A 182 42.81 -38.40 6.51
C GLN A 182 43.47 -37.16 5.91
N VAL A 183 42.76 -36.02 5.80
CA VAL A 183 43.35 -34.78 5.30
C VAL A 183 44.41 -34.24 6.28
N LEU A 184 44.13 -34.27 7.57
CA LEU A 184 45.10 -33.84 8.59
C LEU A 184 46.36 -34.67 8.61
N ARG A 185 46.28 -36.00 8.39
CA ARG A 185 47.48 -36.86 8.20
C ARG A 185 48.24 -36.48 6.97
N TYR A 186 47.55 -36.25 5.83
CA TYR A 186 48.22 -35.81 4.58
C TYR A 186 48.94 -34.48 4.78
N ILE A 187 48.31 -33.50 5.47
CA ILE A 187 48.98 -32.23 5.80
C ILE A 187 50.20 -32.44 6.66
N HIS A 188 50.09 -33.28 7.72
CA HIS A 188 51.19 -33.61 8.61
C HIS A 188 52.41 -34.19 7.85
N ASP A 189 52.16 -35.17 6.98
CA ASP A 189 53.19 -35.88 6.27
C ASP A 189 53.80 -35.07 5.13
N ALA A 190 53.00 -34.31 4.42
CA ALA A 190 53.38 -33.60 3.19
C ALA A 190 53.86 -32.16 3.42
N ALA A 191 53.33 -31.44 4.44
CA ALA A 191 53.60 -30.01 4.61
C ALA A 191 55.02 -29.70 5.06
N GLY A 192 55.67 -30.60 5.82
CA GLY A 192 57.05 -30.41 6.31
C GLY A 192 57.21 -29.24 7.29
N LEU A 193 56.14 -28.90 8.04
CA LEU A 193 56.12 -27.76 8.96
C LEU A 193 56.57 -28.13 10.39
N GLY A 194 56.91 -29.40 10.66
CA GLY A 194 57.33 -29.87 12.01
C GLY A 194 56.19 -29.82 13.06
N VAL A 195 54.94 -29.65 12.62
CA VAL A 195 53.77 -29.56 13.49
C VAL A 195 53.11 -30.92 13.61
N ASN A 196 52.83 -31.39 14.84
CA ASN A 196 52.17 -32.67 15.04
C ASN A 196 50.65 -32.63 14.71
N GLN A 197 50.06 -33.79 14.44
CA GLN A 197 48.66 -33.92 14.05
C GLN A 197 47.67 -33.40 15.13
N SER A 198 48.05 -33.51 16.42
CA SER A 198 47.24 -32.98 17.50
C SER A 198 47.14 -31.46 17.47
N THR A 199 48.19 -30.78 17.08
CA THR A 199 48.21 -29.32 16.90
C THR A 199 47.38 -28.92 15.70
N LEU A 200 47.43 -29.65 14.59
CA LEU A 200 46.53 -29.39 13.43
C LEU A 200 45.06 -29.60 13.78
N ARG A 201 44.71 -30.65 14.52
CA ARG A 201 43.36 -30.87 15.04
C ARG A 201 42.89 -29.72 15.93
N LYS A 202 43.77 -29.30 16.87
CA LYS A 202 43.47 -28.16 17.76
C LYS A 202 43.20 -26.89 16.93
N ARG A 203 44.03 -26.65 15.89
CA ARG A 203 43.87 -25.50 15.00
C ARG A 203 42.56 -25.54 14.21
N VAL A 204 42.15 -26.69 13.65
CA VAL A 204 40.82 -26.86 13.01
C VAL A 204 39.71 -26.59 14.00
N MET A 205 39.83 -27.06 15.24
CA MET A 205 38.87 -26.77 16.30
C MET A 205 38.80 -25.28 16.65
N GLU A 206 39.96 -24.59 16.72
CA GLU A 206 40.02 -23.16 16.97
C GLU A 206 39.40 -22.38 15.79
N LEU A 207 39.68 -22.76 14.54
CA LEU A 207 39.08 -22.17 13.34
C LEU A 207 37.55 -22.45 13.23
N SER A 208 37.10 -23.64 13.68
CA SER A 208 35.67 -23.96 13.77
C SER A 208 34.95 -23.15 14.85
N LYS A 209 35.68 -22.76 15.90
CA LYS A 209 35.14 -21.98 17.02
C LYS A 209 35.25 -20.47 16.79
N GLY A 210 36.22 -20.03 16.00
CA GLY A 210 36.66 -18.63 15.91
C GLY A 210 35.63 -17.64 15.40
N ASP A 211 34.59 -18.08 14.68
CA ASP A 211 33.52 -17.18 14.19
C ASP A 211 32.28 -17.16 15.10
N PHE A 212 32.15 -18.13 16.04
CA PHE A 212 30.92 -18.32 16.80
C PHE A 212 31.11 -18.49 18.33
N GLU A 213 32.34 -18.52 18.85
CA GLU A 213 32.55 -18.70 20.30
C GLU A 213 32.14 -17.44 21.06
N GLY A 214 31.11 -17.55 21.93
CA GLY A 214 30.65 -16.47 22.78
C GLY A 214 29.52 -15.61 22.20
N LEU A 215 28.96 -15.95 21.01
CA LEU A 215 27.78 -15.26 20.53
C LEU A 215 26.57 -15.57 21.43
N ASP A 216 26.03 -14.52 22.01
CA ASP A 216 24.72 -14.52 22.64
C ASP A 216 23.68 -13.85 21.70
N HIS A 217 22.43 -13.80 22.12
CA HIS A 217 21.36 -13.14 21.36
C HIS A 217 21.69 -11.69 21.02
N THR A 218 22.37 -10.96 21.93
CA THR A 218 22.70 -9.55 21.73
C THR A 218 23.80 -9.40 20.67
N SER A 219 24.81 -10.22 20.71
CA SER A 219 25.92 -10.20 19.72
C SER A 219 25.42 -10.56 18.32
N ILE A 220 24.49 -11.53 18.21
CA ILE A 220 23.85 -11.88 16.93
C ILE A 220 23.00 -10.68 16.43
N ALA A 221 22.20 -10.06 17.29
CA ALA A 221 21.39 -8.91 16.94
C ALA A 221 22.25 -7.73 16.44
N GLN A 222 23.38 -7.46 17.10
CA GLN A 222 24.33 -6.41 16.67
C GLN A 222 24.96 -6.71 15.32
N ARG A 223 25.31 -7.97 15.03
CA ARG A 223 25.84 -8.36 13.70
C ARG A 223 24.80 -8.17 12.61
N ILE A 224 23.54 -8.58 12.86
CA ILE A 224 22.44 -8.35 11.90
C ILE A 224 22.29 -6.87 11.60
N LEU A 225 22.28 -6.00 12.62
CA LEU A 225 22.16 -4.54 12.41
C LEU A 225 23.33 -3.96 11.65
N LYS A 226 24.55 -4.47 11.87
CA LYS A 226 25.73 -4.00 11.16
C LYS A 226 25.63 -4.23 9.65
N ASP A 227 25.00 -5.30 9.21
CA ASP A 227 24.76 -5.55 7.78
C ASP A 227 23.83 -4.49 7.17
N PHE A 228 22.81 -4.03 7.93
CA PHE A 228 21.91 -2.96 7.50
C PHE A 228 22.56 -1.57 7.52
N GLU A 229 23.45 -1.29 8.46
CA GLU A 229 24.20 -0.03 8.50
C GLU A 229 25.13 0.14 7.30
N ALA A 230 25.65 -0.96 6.75
CA ALA A 230 26.53 -0.95 5.59
C ALA A 230 25.78 -0.80 4.24
N ALA A 231 24.53 -1.25 4.16
CA ALA A 231 23.74 -1.30 2.93
C ALA A 231 22.53 -0.36 2.97
N THR A 232 21.75 -0.38 4.06
CA THR A 232 20.51 0.38 4.23
C THR A 232 20.29 0.70 5.71
N GLN A 233 19.47 1.71 6.00
CA GLN A 233 19.08 2.03 7.37
C GLN A 233 17.87 1.19 7.77
N LEU A 234 17.96 0.45 8.88
CA LEU A 234 16.85 -0.30 9.49
C LEU A 234 16.40 0.41 10.77
N LYS A 235 15.10 0.60 10.93
CA LYS A 235 14.47 1.18 12.12
C LYS A 235 13.33 0.28 12.61
N PHE A 236 13.07 0.29 13.92
CA PHE A 236 11.90 -0.35 14.52
C PHE A 236 11.01 0.73 15.12
N TRP A 237 9.78 0.81 14.60
CA TRP A 237 8.81 1.83 14.99
C TRP A 237 7.38 1.29 14.86
N HIS A 238 6.53 1.56 15.86
CA HIS A 238 5.15 1.06 15.95
C HIS A 238 5.01 -0.46 15.72
N GLY A 239 5.93 -1.24 16.34
CA GLY A 239 5.89 -2.72 16.27
C GLY A 239 6.30 -3.32 14.93
N LYS A 240 6.82 -2.53 14.00
CA LYS A 240 7.27 -2.96 12.66
C LYS A 240 8.71 -2.53 12.41
N PHE A 241 9.41 -3.32 11.60
CA PHE A 241 10.68 -2.90 11.04
C PHE A 241 10.45 -2.09 9.77
N TRP A 242 11.28 -1.08 9.58
CA TRP A 242 11.27 -0.17 8.45
C TRP A 242 12.66 -0.06 7.88
N GLU A 243 12.78 -0.22 6.57
CA GLU A 243 14.03 -0.14 5.83
C GLU A 243 13.99 1.06 4.89
N TRP A 244 15.05 1.86 4.87
CA TRP A 244 15.18 2.95 3.92
C TRP A 244 15.65 2.43 2.57
N ASN A 245 14.81 2.52 1.53
CA ASN A 245 15.10 2.00 0.19
C ASN A 245 15.70 3.04 -0.78
N GLY A 246 16.11 4.21 -0.27
CA GLY A 246 16.64 5.31 -1.08
C GLY A 246 15.61 6.39 -1.39
N SER A 247 14.30 6.11 -1.27
CA SER A 247 13.22 7.06 -1.55
C SER A 247 12.22 7.21 -0.39
N HIS A 248 11.98 6.14 0.36
CA HIS A 248 11.05 6.12 1.49
C HIS A 248 11.35 4.99 2.47
N TRP A 249 10.70 5.02 3.62
CA TRP A 249 10.72 3.94 4.59
C TRP A 249 9.70 2.85 4.19
N ALA A 250 10.19 1.72 3.71
CA ALA A 250 9.37 0.56 3.39
C ALA A 250 9.26 -0.38 4.61
N VAL A 251 8.11 -1.05 4.77
CA VAL A 251 7.96 -2.07 5.81
C VAL A 251 8.88 -3.25 5.50
N TYR A 252 9.75 -3.59 6.43
CA TYR A 252 10.58 -4.79 6.38
C TYR A 252 9.94 -5.88 7.22
N ASP A 253 9.52 -6.98 6.58
CA ASP A 253 8.74 -8.01 7.27
C ASP A 253 9.58 -8.70 8.38
N ASN A 254 8.97 -8.92 9.53
CA ASN A 254 9.54 -9.68 10.63
C ASN A 254 10.00 -11.10 10.23
N VAL A 255 9.31 -11.69 9.23
CA VAL A 255 9.67 -12.98 8.66
C VAL A 255 11.06 -12.95 8.05
N ASN A 256 11.42 -11.87 7.35
CA ASN A 256 12.73 -11.72 6.71
C ASN A 256 13.87 -11.70 7.75
N ILE A 257 13.67 -11.02 8.88
CA ILE A 257 14.65 -11.03 9.99
C ILE A 257 14.79 -12.43 10.57
N LYS A 258 13.68 -13.11 10.84
CA LYS A 258 13.70 -14.50 11.35
C LYS A 258 14.35 -15.45 10.35
N GLN A 259 14.09 -15.28 9.06
CA GLN A 259 14.72 -16.06 7.99
C GLN A 259 16.22 -15.82 7.95
N LYS A 260 16.67 -14.56 8.03
CA LYS A 260 18.09 -14.21 8.11
C LYS A 260 18.74 -14.87 9.32
N ILE A 261 18.13 -14.82 10.52
CA ILE A 261 18.61 -15.49 11.72
C ILE A 261 18.73 -17.00 11.48
N ALA A 262 17.71 -17.62 10.90
CA ALA A 262 17.68 -19.06 10.66
C ALA A 262 18.77 -19.52 9.67
N LEU A 263 18.97 -18.76 8.60
CA LEU A 263 19.95 -19.10 7.56
C LEU A 263 21.39 -18.88 8.03
N GLU A 264 21.67 -17.78 8.71
CA GLU A 264 23.03 -17.40 9.08
C GLU A 264 23.48 -17.99 10.43
N TYR A 265 22.55 -18.13 11.38
CA TYR A 265 22.86 -18.52 12.76
C TYR A 265 22.10 -19.76 13.24
N GLY A 266 21.25 -20.41 12.44
CA GLY A 266 20.40 -21.52 12.85
C GLY A 266 21.12 -22.78 13.35
N THR A 267 22.40 -22.94 13.01
CA THR A 267 23.25 -24.01 13.54
C THR A 267 23.89 -23.66 14.88
N HIS A 268 23.87 -22.37 15.26
CA HIS A 268 24.49 -21.89 16.50
C HIS A 268 23.60 -22.22 17.74
N PRO A 269 24.17 -22.64 18.87
CA PRO A 269 23.40 -22.97 20.08
C PRO A 269 22.47 -21.85 20.56
N ALA A 270 22.88 -20.57 20.42
CA ALA A 270 22.09 -19.40 20.82
C ALA A 270 20.98 -19.00 19.82
N ALA A 271 20.86 -19.66 18.67
CA ALA A 271 19.84 -19.37 17.67
C ALA A 271 19.17 -20.65 17.13
N LYS A 272 19.26 -21.76 17.86
CA LYS A 272 18.79 -23.06 17.39
C LYS A 272 17.28 -23.25 17.54
N ARG A 273 16.66 -22.58 18.49
CA ARG A 273 15.22 -22.74 18.82
C ARG A 273 14.42 -21.59 18.23
N PHE A 274 13.16 -21.84 17.91
CA PHE A 274 12.24 -20.79 17.47
C PHE A 274 12.10 -19.62 18.46
N SER A 275 12.13 -19.92 19.77
CA SER A 275 12.15 -18.89 20.82
C SER A 275 13.37 -17.98 20.74
N ASP A 276 14.54 -18.54 20.36
CA ASP A 276 15.78 -17.80 20.25
C ASP A 276 15.69 -16.79 19.11
N HIS A 277 15.12 -17.21 17.95
CA HIS A 277 14.89 -16.29 16.82
C HIS A 277 13.97 -15.12 17.21
N SER A 278 12.92 -15.40 17.98
CA SER A 278 12.01 -14.36 18.45
C SER A 278 12.70 -13.42 19.45
N GLY A 279 13.53 -13.96 20.35
CA GLY A 279 14.33 -13.18 21.30
C GLY A 279 15.35 -12.29 20.60
N ILE A 280 16.10 -12.84 19.64
CA ILE A 280 17.07 -12.08 18.84
C ILE A 280 16.36 -10.96 18.05
N MET A 281 15.25 -11.27 17.38
CA MET A 281 14.45 -10.27 16.64
C MET A 281 13.97 -9.15 17.57
N GLN A 282 13.54 -9.45 18.78
CA GLN A 282 13.13 -8.45 19.76
C GLN A 282 14.29 -7.56 20.18
N ILE A 283 15.50 -8.12 20.36
CA ILE A 283 16.71 -7.35 20.65
C ILE A 283 17.08 -6.46 19.47
N VAL A 284 17.02 -6.98 18.22
CA VAL A 284 17.22 -6.17 17.00
C VAL A 284 16.27 -4.98 17.02
N GLY A 285 14.97 -5.20 17.28
CA GLY A 285 13.98 -4.13 17.36
C GLY A 285 14.32 -3.10 18.45
N ASN A 286 14.71 -3.54 19.64
CA ASN A 286 15.10 -2.63 20.73
C ASN A 286 16.34 -1.79 20.38
N LEU A 287 17.34 -2.38 19.72
CA LEU A 287 18.58 -1.71 19.37
C LEU A 287 18.40 -0.68 18.24
N CYS A 288 17.47 -0.90 17.30
CA CYS A 288 17.18 0.03 16.21
C CYS A 288 15.86 0.81 16.40
N SER A 289 15.33 0.83 17.63
CA SER A 289 14.10 1.58 17.94
C SER A 289 14.31 3.07 17.74
N SER A 290 13.52 3.65 16.82
CA SER A 290 13.61 5.08 16.49
C SER A 290 12.34 5.51 15.77
N ASP A 291 11.86 6.69 16.05
CA ASP A 291 10.77 7.32 15.32
C ASP A 291 11.25 7.71 13.93
N ILE A 292 10.62 7.17 12.90
CA ILE A 292 10.91 7.49 11.49
C ILE A 292 10.25 8.81 11.05
N THR A 293 9.33 9.37 11.85
CA THR A 293 8.58 10.60 11.55
C THR A 293 9.09 11.81 12.33
N GLN A 294 10.21 11.69 13.05
CA GLN A 294 10.72 12.75 13.96
C GLN A 294 10.94 14.11 13.27
N HIS A 295 11.19 14.11 11.97
CA HIS A 295 11.38 15.31 11.16
C HIS A 295 10.40 15.33 9.99
N GLU A 296 9.15 14.93 10.24
CA GLU A 296 8.12 14.88 9.21
C GLU A 296 8.00 16.22 8.48
N VAL A 297 8.18 16.18 7.19
CA VAL A 297 8.09 17.34 6.30
C VAL A 297 6.78 17.26 5.52
N ARG A 298 6.05 18.38 5.48
CA ARG A 298 4.87 18.46 4.63
C ARG A 298 5.28 18.57 3.16
N GLY A 299 4.89 17.59 2.39
CA GLY A 299 5.25 17.48 0.99
C GLY A 299 4.71 16.21 0.36
N VAL A 300 5.03 16.03 -0.90
CA VAL A 300 4.65 14.84 -1.69
C VAL A 300 5.91 14.16 -2.18
N ASN A 301 6.04 12.87 -1.90
CA ASN A 301 7.19 12.08 -2.31
C ASN A 301 6.94 11.46 -3.69
N PHE A 302 7.49 12.06 -4.74
CA PHE A 302 7.44 11.59 -6.13
C PHE A 302 8.65 10.72 -6.48
N ALA A 303 8.59 9.99 -7.58
CA ALA A 303 9.70 9.16 -8.05
C ALA A 303 11.01 9.94 -8.33
N ASN A 304 10.93 11.25 -8.62
CA ASN A 304 12.08 12.11 -8.88
C ASN A 304 12.47 13.04 -7.72
N GLY A 305 11.86 12.90 -6.55
CA GLY A 305 12.17 13.73 -5.38
C GLY A 305 10.95 14.08 -4.56
N VAL A 306 11.15 14.89 -3.53
CA VAL A 306 10.09 15.35 -2.63
C VAL A 306 9.70 16.78 -3.01
N LEU A 307 8.44 16.98 -3.38
CA LEU A 307 7.87 18.30 -3.59
C LEU A 307 7.38 18.86 -2.24
N LEU A 308 8.04 19.88 -1.76
CA LEU A 308 7.64 20.57 -0.52
C LEU A 308 6.42 21.45 -0.76
N GLU A 309 5.69 21.80 0.30
CA GLU A 309 4.57 22.77 0.24
C GLU A 309 5.00 24.17 -0.22
N THR A 310 6.31 24.46 -0.24
CA THR A 310 6.87 25.69 -0.82
C THR A 310 6.92 25.70 -2.34
N GLY A 311 6.63 24.56 -2.99
CA GLY A 311 6.76 24.35 -4.42
C GLY A 311 8.16 23.93 -4.87
N GLN A 312 9.11 23.74 -3.95
CA GLN A 312 10.45 23.31 -4.27
C GLN A 312 10.54 21.78 -4.32
N LEU A 313 11.07 21.23 -5.42
CA LEU A 313 11.41 19.82 -5.54
C LEU A 313 12.82 19.58 -4.98
N VAL A 314 12.95 18.73 -3.96
CA VAL A 314 14.21 18.41 -3.29
C VAL A 314 14.52 16.91 -3.39
N PRO A 315 15.79 16.48 -3.25
CA PRO A 315 16.13 15.06 -3.23
C PRO A 315 15.44 14.30 -2.10
N HIS A 316 15.26 12.98 -2.29
CA HIS A 316 14.80 12.09 -1.24
C HIS A 316 15.72 12.13 -0.01
N ASN A 317 15.13 12.08 1.18
CA ASN A 317 15.89 12.05 2.43
C ASN A 317 15.12 11.22 3.47
N SER A 318 15.82 10.28 4.12
CA SER A 318 15.25 9.41 5.16
C SER A 318 14.68 10.19 6.36
N MET A 319 15.16 11.41 6.61
CA MET A 319 14.69 12.28 7.69
C MET A 319 13.27 12.82 7.45
N TYR A 320 12.76 12.81 6.22
CA TYR A 320 11.43 13.33 5.89
C TYR A 320 10.28 12.42 6.32
N GLY A 321 10.54 11.18 6.71
CA GLY A 321 9.54 10.28 7.28
C GLY A 321 8.54 9.66 6.29
N PHE A 322 8.73 9.82 4.99
CA PHE A 322 7.81 9.25 3.99
C PHE A 322 7.81 7.73 4.03
N LYS A 323 6.61 7.13 4.00
CA LYS A 323 6.37 5.68 4.07
C LYS A 323 6.06 5.06 2.70
N TYR A 324 5.98 5.85 1.66
CA TYR A 324 5.79 5.45 0.27
C TYR A 324 6.26 6.55 -0.68
N THR A 325 6.38 6.20 -1.94
CA THR A 325 6.69 7.13 -3.04
C THR A 325 5.59 7.01 -4.07
N LEU A 326 5.10 8.12 -4.63
CA LEU A 326 4.21 8.08 -5.77
C LEU A 326 4.97 7.49 -6.96
N PRO A 327 4.39 6.50 -7.68
CA PRO A 327 5.11 5.73 -8.69
C PRO A 327 5.22 6.49 -10.04
N PHE A 328 5.31 7.82 -10.00
CA PHE A 328 5.47 8.70 -11.14
C PHE A 328 6.23 9.97 -10.74
N ARG A 329 6.68 10.71 -11.74
CA ARG A 329 7.49 11.92 -11.55
C ARG A 329 6.61 13.15 -11.37
N TYR A 330 7.11 14.15 -10.69
CA TYR A 330 6.53 15.49 -10.72
C TYR A 330 7.16 16.29 -11.87
N VAL A 331 6.34 16.63 -12.86
CA VAL A 331 6.69 17.42 -14.04
C VAL A 331 5.60 18.50 -14.19
N PRO A 332 5.85 19.76 -13.80
CA PRO A 332 4.82 20.80 -13.80
C PRO A 332 4.17 21.02 -15.19
N GLU A 333 4.95 20.87 -16.26
CA GLU A 333 4.50 21.06 -17.64
C GLU A 333 3.43 20.03 -18.05
N SER A 334 3.46 18.83 -17.47
CA SER A 334 2.49 17.76 -17.75
C SER A 334 1.05 18.12 -17.32
N ALA A 335 0.87 19.15 -16.48
CA ALA A 335 -0.45 19.65 -16.09
C ALA A 335 -1.35 20.05 -17.28
N ARG A 336 -0.78 20.25 -18.46
CA ARG A 336 -1.49 20.56 -19.70
C ARG A 336 -1.89 19.32 -20.49
N GLU A 337 -1.29 18.17 -20.20
CA GLU A 337 -1.43 16.89 -20.92
C GLU A 337 -2.46 15.99 -20.22
N ILE A 338 -3.69 16.49 -20.00
CA ILE A 338 -4.79 15.79 -19.30
C ILE A 338 -6.10 15.87 -20.12
N ASP A 339 -6.01 15.70 -21.41
CA ASP A 339 -7.14 15.90 -22.31
C ASP A 339 -8.24 14.86 -22.12
N GLN A 340 -7.90 13.59 -21.88
CA GLN A 340 -8.88 12.54 -21.60
C GLN A 340 -9.59 12.80 -20.27
N PHE A 341 -8.86 13.23 -19.23
CA PHE A 341 -9.43 13.59 -17.96
C PHE A 341 -10.39 14.76 -18.06
N LYS A 342 -10.00 15.84 -18.75
CA LYS A 342 -10.87 17.01 -18.99
C LYS A 342 -12.11 16.62 -19.80
N GLN A 343 -11.94 15.82 -20.84
CA GLN A 343 -13.06 15.30 -21.62
C GLN A 343 -14.03 14.47 -20.78
N PHE A 344 -13.49 13.57 -19.93
CA PHE A 344 -14.28 12.77 -19.00
C PHE A 344 -15.11 13.66 -18.06
N LEU A 345 -14.52 14.70 -17.46
CA LEU A 345 -15.21 15.63 -16.59
C LEU A 345 -16.25 16.47 -17.35
N THR A 346 -15.96 16.86 -18.60
CA THR A 346 -16.93 17.54 -19.48
C THR A 346 -18.14 16.66 -19.79
N ILE A 347 -17.94 15.36 -20.01
CA ILE A 347 -19.05 14.41 -20.19
C ILE A 347 -19.89 14.31 -18.92
N CYS A 348 -19.24 14.26 -17.74
CA CYS A 348 -19.96 14.16 -16.47
C CYS A 348 -20.70 15.45 -16.08
N TRP A 349 -20.11 16.62 -16.29
CA TRP A 349 -20.55 17.89 -15.71
C TRP A 349 -20.67 19.07 -16.69
N GLY A 350 -20.27 18.94 -17.94
CA GLY A 350 -20.16 20.06 -18.87
C GLY A 350 -21.43 20.87 -19.11
N ASN A 351 -22.60 20.28 -18.83
CA ASN A 351 -23.90 20.94 -18.89
C ASN A 351 -24.37 21.58 -17.57
N GLU A 352 -23.61 21.39 -16.50
CA GLU A 352 -23.96 21.93 -15.18
C GLU A 352 -23.55 23.41 -15.09
N PRO A 353 -24.41 24.28 -14.51
CA PRO A 353 -24.15 25.72 -14.47
C PRO A 353 -22.94 26.08 -13.58
N ASP A 354 -22.58 25.22 -12.63
CA ASP A 354 -21.46 25.38 -11.71
C ASP A 354 -20.21 24.53 -12.11
N PHE A 355 -20.05 24.26 -13.41
CA PHE A 355 -18.97 23.42 -13.94
C PHE A 355 -17.57 23.89 -13.50
N GLU A 356 -17.28 25.18 -13.64
CA GLU A 356 -15.97 25.74 -13.27
C GLU A 356 -15.69 25.64 -11.76
N GLU A 357 -16.71 25.87 -10.93
CA GLU A 357 -16.60 25.72 -9.48
C GLU A 357 -16.34 24.25 -9.09
N ARG A 358 -17.00 23.29 -9.77
CA ARG A 358 -16.75 21.84 -9.58
C ARG A 358 -15.33 21.46 -9.94
N MET A 359 -14.81 21.99 -11.05
CA MET A 359 -13.43 21.77 -11.50
C MET A 359 -12.43 22.34 -10.50
N MET A 360 -12.63 23.57 -10.01
CA MET A 360 -11.77 24.19 -9.01
C MET A 360 -11.79 23.42 -7.69
N ALA A 361 -12.95 23.02 -7.21
CA ALA A 361 -13.13 22.23 -6.00
C ALA A 361 -12.46 20.84 -6.13
N LEU A 362 -12.58 20.19 -7.29
CA LEU A 362 -11.96 18.90 -7.57
C LEU A 362 -10.44 19.01 -7.59
N GLN A 363 -9.90 20.03 -8.24
CA GLN A 363 -8.48 20.32 -8.29
C GLN A 363 -7.89 20.48 -6.88
N GLU A 364 -8.54 21.27 -6.04
CA GLU A 364 -8.19 21.49 -4.63
C GLU A 364 -8.29 20.21 -3.80
N ALA A 365 -9.34 19.43 -4.00
CA ALA A 365 -9.56 18.17 -3.27
C ALA A 365 -8.51 17.10 -3.61
N ILE A 366 -8.13 16.98 -4.89
CA ILE A 366 -7.04 16.10 -5.30
C ILE A 366 -5.69 16.60 -4.74
N CYS A 367 -5.42 17.91 -4.81
CA CYS A 367 -4.23 18.52 -4.21
C CYS A 367 -4.13 18.18 -2.72
N ALA A 368 -5.19 18.43 -1.96
CA ALA A 368 -5.23 18.12 -0.53
C ALA A 368 -5.05 16.63 -0.25
N THR A 369 -5.54 15.76 -1.13
CA THR A 369 -5.39 14.31 -1.00
C THR A 369 -3.93 13.89 -1.11
N ILE A 370 -3.24 14.30 -2.17
CA ILE A 370 -1.84 13.87 -2.40
C ILE A 370 -0.85 14.48 -1.42
N PHE A 371 -1.15 15.68 -0.87
CA PHE A 371 -0.37 16.32 0.18
C PHE A 371 -0.72 15.85 1.61
N GLY A 372 -1.74 15.00 1.79
CA GLY A 372 -2.20 14.60 3.12
C GLY A 372 -2.82 15.75 3.93
N LEU A 373 -3.41 16.75 3.26
CA LEU A 373 -4.00 17.94 3.88
C LEU A 373 -5.50 17.80 4.16
N GLY A 374 -6.11 16.64 3.90
CA GLY A 374 -7.55 16.41 4.10
C GLY A 374 -8.06 16.90 5.46
N PRO A 375 -7.44 16.50 6.59
CA PRO A 375 -7.86 16.92 7.92
C PRO A 375 -7.70 18.43 8.20
N LEU A 376 -6.76 19.07 7.53
CA LEU A 376 -6.52 20.53 7.74
C LEU A 376 -7.74 21.36 7.33
N TYR A 377 -8.43 20.94 6.28
CA TYR A 377 -9.61 21.63 5.76
C TYR A 377 -10.92 20.97 6.17
N GLN A 378 -10.87 19.89 6.95
CA GLN A 378 -11.99 19.25 7.64
C GLN A 378 -13.16 18.88 6.74
N ARG A 379 -12.91 18.37 5.52
CA ARG A 379 -13.95 17.94 4.60
C ARG A 379 -13.75 16.49 4.12
N ALA A 380 -14.85 15.78 4.03
CA ALA A 380 -14.98 14.49 3.34
C ALA A 380 -15.70 14.72 2.02
N PHE A 381 -15.30 14.04 0.99
CA PHE A 381 -15.73 14.22 -0.40
C PHE A 381 -16.78 13.19 -0.78
N LEU A 382 -17.93 13.64 -1.28
CA LEU A 382 -19.01 12.78 -1.71
C LEU A 382 -19.33 12.98 -3.19
N LEU A 383 -19.16 11.94 -3.97
CA LEU A 383 -19.60 11.84 -5.37
C LEU A 383 -21.02 11.23 -5.36
N LYS A 384 -22.04 12.06 -5.49
CA LYS A 384 -23.45 11.63 -5.42
C LYS A 384 -24.10 11.60 -6.79
N GLY A 385 -24.88 10.58 -7.12
CA GLY A 385 -25.68 10.53 -8.34
C GLY A 385 -26.14 9.13 -8.72
N LEU A 386 -26.87 9.02 -9.80
CA LEU A 386 -27.40 7.75 -10.29
C LEU A 386 -26.31 6.79 -10.77
N ALA A 387 -26.65 5.54 -11.02
CA ALA A 387 -25.76 4.58 -11.64
C ALA A 387 -25.33 5.04 -13.04
N SER A 388 -24.13 4.65 -13.48
CA SER A 388 -23.57 4.97 -14.82
C SER A 388 -23.38 6.47 -15.11
N THR A 389 -23.07 7.26 -14.09
CA THR A 389 -22.81 8.72 -14.24
C THR A 389 -21.33 9.11 -14.11
N GLY A 390 -20.40 8.12 -13.98
CA GLY A 390 -18.96 8.38 -13.92
C GLY A 390 -18.34 8.41 -12.52
N LYS A 391 -19.12 8.36 -11.42
CA LYS A 391 -18.61 8.41 -10.02
C LYS A 391 -17.48 7.42 -9.74
N SER A 392 -17.71 6.14 -10.01
CA SER A 392 -16.71 5.10 -9.77
C SER A 392 -15.47 5.28 -10.63
N GLN A 393 -15.63 5.78 -11.87
CA GLN A 393 -14.51 6.04 -12.76
C GLN A 393 -13.64 7.21 -12.26
N LEU A 394 -14.27 8.28 -11.71
CA LEU A 394 -13.51 9.34 -11.04
C LEU A 394 -12.79 8.82 -9.80
N LEU A 395 -13.44 7.95 -9.02
CA LEU A 395 -12.81 7.35 -7.85
C LEU A 395 -11.60 6.45 -8.24
N ASP A 396 -11.69 5.71 -9.35
CA ASP A 396 -10.57 4.93 -9.91
C ASP A 396 -9.39 5.83 -10.30
N ILE A 397 -9.66 6.99 -10.92
CA ILE A 397 -8.64 7.99 -11.25
C ILE A 397 -7.95 8.48 -9.97
N ILE A 398 -8.71 8.87 -8.96
CA ILE A 398 -8.16 9.35 -7.68
C ILE A 398 -7.30 8.28 -7.00
N GLN A 399 -7.75 7.03 -7.01
CA GLN A 399 -6.99 5.90 -6.48
C GLN A 399 -5.66 5.68 -7.21
N SER A 400 -5.60 5.96 -8.52
CA SER A 400 -4.38 5.80 -9.31
C SER A 400 -3.27 6.79 -8.92
N LEU A 401 -3.63 7.90 -8.29
CA LEU A 401 -2.68 8.93 -7.84
C LEU A 401 -1.93 8.53 -6.56
N VAL A 402 -2.42 7.55 -5.82
CA VAL A 402 -1.85 7.14 -4.53
C VAL A 402 -1.59 5.63 -4.55
N PRO A 403 -0.37 5.16 -4.27
CA PRO A 403 -0.06 3.73 -4.25
C PRO A 403 -0.80 3.02 -3.10
N GLU A 404 -0.82 1.69 -3.12
CA GLU A 404 -1.56 0.87 -2.13
C GLU A 404 -1.09 1.14 -0.69
N GLU A 405 0.18 1.41 -0.50
CA GLU A 405 0.78 1.76 0.79
C GLU A 405 0.22 3.08 1.34
N GLY A 406 -0.20 4.01 0.48
CA GLY A 406 -0.75 5.33 0.83
C GLY A 406 -2.28 5.39 0.91
N ARG A 407 -3.01 4.30 0.57
CA ARG A 407 -4.47 4.30 0.50
C ARG A 407 -5.13 3.15 1.29
N THR A 408 -6.39 3.34 1.65
CA THR A 408 -7.21 2.31 2.31
C THR A 408 -8.68 2.45 1.91
N ALA A 409 -9.44 1.36 2.05
CA ALA A 409 -10.88 1.33 1.80
C ALA A 409 -11.64 1.06 3.11
N CYS A 410 -11.99 2.12 3.82
CA CYS A 410 -12.69 2.02 5.10
C CYS A 410 -13.97 2.84 5.08
N ALA A 411 -15.12 2.16 5.03
CA ALA A 411 -16.44 2.79 5.00
C ALA A 411 -16.75 3.52 6.32
N PRO A 412 -17.33 4.73 6.28
CA PRO A 412 -17.55 5.56 7.46
C PRO A 412 -18.53 4.96 8.46
N GLU A 413 -19.41 4.05 8.05
CA GLU A 413 -20.34 3.32 8.92
C GLU A 413 -19.61 2.34 9.88
N LYS A 414 -18.35 2.04 9.61
CA LYS A 414 -17.51 1.15 10.43
C LYS A 414 -16.57 1.92 11.37
N TRP A 415 -16.54 3.23 11.30
CA TRP A 415 -15.57 4.04 12.07
C TRP A 415 -15.78 4.03 13.58
N GLY A 416 -16.94 3.58 14.04
CA GLY A 416 -17.19 3.33 15.46
C GLY A 416 -16.38 2.20 16.09
N GLU A 417 -15.82 1.28 15.28
CA GLU A 417 -15.05 0.12 15.73
C GLU A 417 -13.55 0.41 15.63
N SER A 418 -12.83 0.39 16.74
CA SER A 418 -11.44 0.89 16.86
C SER A 418 -10.41 0.27 15.90
N TYR A 419 -10.67 -0.91 15.34
CA TYR A 419 -9.75 -1.59 14.41
C TYR A 419 -9.93 -1.16 12.95
N PHE A 420 -11.09 -0.60 12.57
CA PHE A 420 -11.27 -0.09 11.21
C PHE A 420 -10.51 1.23 10.97
N PRO A 421 -10.62 2.25 11.84
CA PRO A 421 -9.80 3.46 11.67
C PRO A 421 -8.29 3.20 11.72
N ALA A 422 -7.82 2.17 12.43
CA ALA A 422 -6.40 1.80 12.46
C ALA A 422 -5.81 1.50 11.07
N GLN A 423 -6.65 1.15 10.08
CA GLN A 423 -6.22 0.95 8.70
C GLN A 423 -5.80 2.25 7.99
N MET A 424 -6.15 3.41 8.56
CA MET A 424 -5.79 4.74 8.03
C MET A 424 -4.40 5.19 8.51
N ASP A 425 -3.76 4.45 9.42
CA ASP A 425 -2.44 4.84 9.95
C ASP A 425 -1.40 4.93 8.82
N GLY A 426 -0.83 6.14 8.67
CA GLY A 426 0.15 6.44 7.63
C GLY A 426 -0.39 6.48 6.20
N LYS A 427 -1.72 6.57 6.03
CA LYS A 427 -2.38 6.70 4.73
C LYS A 427 -2.82 8.15 4.49
N VAL A 428 -2.91 8.54 3.22
CA VAL A 428 -3.41 9.88 2.80
C VAL A 428 -4.75 9.81 2.08
N LEU A 429 -5.13 8.63 1.59
CA LEU A 429 -6.40 8.42 0.90
C LEU A 429 -7.21 7.31 1.57
N ASN A 430 -8.41 7.65 2.01
CA ASN A 430 -9.44 6.66 2.35
C ASN A 430 -10.61 6.79 1.37
N TYR A 431 -11.07 5.67 0.81
CA TYR A 431 -12.15 5.69 -0.15
C TYR A 431 -13.18 4.60 0.11
N CYS A 432 -14.42 4.82 -0.38
CA CYS A 432 -15.46 3.81 -0.39
C CYS A 432 -16.33 4.01 -1.64
N GLY A 433 -16.45 2.97 -2.46
CA GLY A 433 -17.18 3.01 -3.73
C GLY A 433 -18.70 3.08 -3.58
N GLU A 434 -19.24 2.70 -2.42
CA GLU A 434 -20.69 2.73 -2.16
C GLU A 434 -20.96 2.84 -0.65
N LEU A 435 -21.70 3.87 -0.25
CA LEU A 435 -22.19 4.01 1.12
C LEU A 435 -23.46 3.18 1.33
N SER A 436 -23.62 2.63 2.53
CA SER A 436 -24.80 1.83 2.87
C SER A 436 -26.07 2.69 2.96
N GLU A 437 -27.13 2.27 2.29
CA GLU A 437 -28.44 2.92 2.41
C GLU A 437 -29.11 2.75 3.78
N THR A 438 -28.73 1.71 4.52
CA THR A 438 -29.42 1.34 5.75
C THR A 438 -28.63 1.61 7.02
N LYS A 439 -27.29 1.62 6.92
CA LYS A 439 -26.40 1.84 8.07
C LYS A 439 -26.20 3.33 8.33
N LEU A 440 -26.16 3.66 9.62
CA LEU A 440 -25.94 5.03 10.07
C LEU A 440 -24.46 5.29 10.28
N ILE A 441 -24.01 6.47 9.86
CA ILE A 441 -22.69 6.99 10.19
C ILE A 441 -22.74 7.55 11.61
N ASP A 442 -21.78 7.12 12.46
CA ASP A 442 -21.57 7.75 13.77
C ASP A 442 -21.04 9.17 13.57
N GLY A 443 -21.88 10.16 13.83
CA GLY A 443 -21.54 11.57 13.57
C GLY A 443 -20.39 12.09 14.44
N GLN A 444 -20.20 11.55 15.66
CA GLN A 444 -19.07 11.94 16.50
C GLN A 444 -17.75 11.41 15.91
N LYS A 445 -17.71 10.11 15.62
CA LYS A 445 -16.52 9.48 15.04
C LYS A 445 -16.17 10.04 13.65
N PHE A 446 -17.20 10.33 12.85
CA PHE A 446 -17.01 11.00 11.57
C PHE A 446 -16.31 12.36 11.73
N LYS A 447 -16.76 13.21 12.68
CA LYS A 447 -16.13 14.50 12.95
C LYS A 447 -14.70 14.34 13.44
N GLU A 448 -14.45 13.44 14.39
CA GLU A 448 -13.11 13.17 14.93
C GLU A 448 -12.12 12.75 13.83
N ILE A 449 -12.53 11.85 12.93
CA ILE A 449 -11.66 11.31 11.87
C ILE A 449 -11.43 12.33 10.77
N VAL A 450 -12.47 13.01 10.31
CA VAL A 450 -12.35 14.06 9.27
C VAL A 450 -11.52 15.25 9.74
N ASP A 451 -11.57 15.57 11.04
CA ASP A 451 -10.75 16.65 11.63
C ASP A 451 -9.30 16.22 11.93
N GLY A 452 -8.96 14.94 11.74
CA GLY A 452 -7.65 14.41 12.13
C GLY A 452 -7.38 14.51 13.63
N SER A 453 -8.42 14.41 14.45
CA SER A 453 -8.29 14.40 15.90
C SER A 453 -7.51 13.16 16.36
N GLU A 454 -6.78 13.31 17.47
CA GLU A 454 -6.08 12.17 18.07
C GLU A 454 -7.09 11.16 18.61
N MET A 455 -6.89 9.90 18.28
CA MET A 455 -7.75 8.82 18.70
C MET A 455 -6.98 7.57 19.07
N THR A 456 -7.51 6.80 20.00
CA THR A 456 -6.98 5.48 20.35
C THR A 456 -7.57 4.44 19.43
N VAL A 457 -6.70 3.77 18.68
CA VAL A 457 -7.04 2.68 17.76
C VAL A 457 -6.19 1.46 18.04
N ARG A 458 -6.52 0.32 17.43
CA ARG A 458 -5.70 -0.89 17.52
C ARG A 458 -5.78 -1.71 16.24
N HIS A 459 -4.71 -2.38 15.88
CA HIS A 459 -4.78 -3.46 14.89
C HIS A 459 -5.44 -4.70 15.50
N ILE A 460 -5.97 -5.57 14.65
CA ILE A 460 -6.53 -6.87 15.09
C ILE A 460 -5.40 -7.63 15.81
N TYR A 461 -5.65 -8.06 17.04
CA TYR A 461 -4.68 -8.70 17.95
C TYR A 461 -3.46 -7.82 18.34
N GLY A 462 -3.48 -6.52 18.03
CA GLY A 462 -2.42 -5.58 18.41
C GLY A 462 -2.75 -4.80 19.68
N GLU A 463 -1.73 -4.18 20.28
CA GLU A 463 -1.87 -3.25 21.39
C GLU A 463 -2.50 -1.93 20.89
N PRO A 464 -3.29 -1.24 21.74
CA PRO A 464 -3.81 0.09 21.41
C PRO A 464 -2.69 1.11 21.20
N PHE A 465 -2.87 2.00 20.23
CA PHE A 465 -1.94 3.11 19.97
C PHE A 465 -2.71 4.39 19.62
N GLN A 466 -2.04 5.53 19.75
CA GLN A 466 -2.58 6.83 19.38
C GLN A 466 -2.33 7.07 17.89
N MET A 467 -3.35 7.53 17.18
CA MET A 467 -3.29 7.83 15.76
C MET A 467 -3.98 9.17 15.46
N ARG A 468 -3.46 9.89 14.47
CA ARG A 468 -4.12 11.01 13.79
C ARG A 468 -4.25 10.66 12.32
N SER A 469 -5.48 10.63 11.80
CA SER A 469 -5.70 10.39 10.38
C SER A 469 -5.16 11.56 9.55
N GLN A 470 -4.41 11.26 8.48
CA GLN A 470 -4.01 12.23 7.46
C GLN A 470 -4.83 12.05 6.17
N CYS A 471 -5.79 11.13 6.19
CA CYS A 471 -6.56 10.79 5.01
C CYS A 471 -7.49 11.91 4.56
N ALA A 472 -7.49 12.16 3.26
CA ALA A 472 -8.64 12.70 2.57
C ALA A 472 -9.64 11.54 2.33
N HIS A 473 -10.92 11.79 2.57
CA HIS A 473 -11.96 10.76 2.54
C HIS A 473 -12.84 10.94 1.31
N TRP A 474 -12.83 9.98 0.38
CA TRP A 474 -13.59 10.00 -0.86
C TRP A 474 -14.64 8.91 -0.89
N PHE A 475 -15.89 9.30 -1.08
CA PHE A 475 -17.03 8.40 -1.09
C PHE A 475 -17.84 8.57 -2.37
N ALA A 476 -18.28 7.46 -2.95
CA ALA A 476 -19.30 7.47 -3.99
C ALA A 476 -20.60 6.88 -3.43
N SER A 477 -21.75 7.46 -3.82
CA SER A 477 -23.06 6.98 -3.39
C SER A 477 -24.16 7.39 -4.36
N ASN A 478 -25.24 6.61 -4.38
CA ASN A 478 -26.47 6.99 -5.08
C ASN A 478 -27.41 7.83 -4.19
N HIS A 479 -27.15 7.88 -2.88
CA HIS A 479 -27.98 8.53 -1.88
C HIS A 479 -27.11 9.35 -0.91
N LEU A 480 -27.77 10.20 -0.14
CA LEU A 480 -27.12 11.00 0.88
C LEU A 480 -26.78 10.15 2.13
N PRO A 481 -25.68 10.46 2.83
CA PRO A 481 -25.29 9.71 4.00
C PRO A 481 -26.31 9.84 5.14
N LYS A 482 -26.66 8.72 5.77
CA LYS A 482 -27.58 8.68 6.91
C LYS A 482 -26.82 8.76 8.23
N THR A 483 -27.29 9.61 9.14
CA THR A 483 -26.71 9.80 10.48
C THR A 483 -27.78 10.16 11.49
N ASN A 484 -27.49 9.92 12.77
CA ASN A 484 -28.27 10.45 13.89
C ASN A 484 -27.77 11.83 14.39
N ASP A 485 -26.70 12.33 13.81
CA ASP A 485 -26.12 13.65 14.14
C ASP A 485 -26.70 14.72 13.21
N HIS A 486 -27.61 15.51 13.75
CA HIS A 486 -28.27 16.61 13.04
C HIS A 486 -27.56 17.95 13.22
N SER A 487 -26.34 17.95 13.74
CA SER A 487 -25.59 19.18 13.98
C SER A 487 -25.07 19.81 12.69
N ALA A 488 -24.97 21.12 12.65
CA ALA A 488 -24.30 21.83 11.57
C ALA A 488 -22.84 21.38 11.40
N GLY A 489 -22.22 20.87 12.50
CA GLY A 489 -20.89 20.32 12.50
C GLY A 489 -20.70 19.08 11.63
N PHE A 490 -21.71 18.19 11.53
CA PHE A 490 -21.68 17.05 10.62
C PHE A 490 -21.82 17.51 9.16
N ASN A 491 -22.81 18.35 8.88
CA ASN A 491 -23.12 18.77 7.50
C ASN A 491 -21.99 19.57 6.86
N ARG A 492 -21.32 20.48 7.61
CA ARG A 492 -20.22 21.30 7.08
C ARG A 492 -18.99 20.51 6.67
N ARG A 493 -18.85 19.26 7.14
CA ARG A 493 -17.70 18.41 6.83
C ARG A 493 -17.85 17.64 5.52
N TRP A 494 -18.92 17.83 4.81
CA TRP A 494 -19.10 17.30 3.47
C TRP A 494 -18.70 18.33 2.43
N LEU A 495 -18.13 17.87 1.33
CA LEU A 495 -18.03 18.55 0.04
C LEU A 495 -18.62 17.61 -0.99
N ILE A 496 -19.68 18.03 -1.68
CA ILE A 496 -20.55 17.15 -2.48
C ILE A 496 -20.51 17.58 -3.93
N TRP A 497 -20.23 16.65 -4.83
CA TRP A 497 -20.44 16.80 -6.26
C TRP A 497 -21.61 15.91 -6.70
N THR A 498 -22.57 16.49 -7.41
CA THR A 498 -23.65 15.74 -8.02
C THR A 498 -23.26 15.26 -9.43
N PHE A 499 -23.66 14.02 -9.73
CA PHE A 499 -23.49 13.38 -11.02
C PHE A 499 -24.87 13.06 -11.60
N ASN A 500 -25.42 14.00 -12.37
CA ASN A 500 -26.78 13.93 -12.91
C ASN A 500 -26.82 13.37 -14.33
N ASN A 501 -25.71 13.45 -15.07
CA ASN A 501 -25.65 12.99 -16.45
C ASN A 501 -25.37 11.48 -16.53
N VAL A 502 -26.37 10.73 -17.01
CA VAL A 502 -26.22 9.28 -17.25
C VAL A 502 -25.48 9.07 -18.56
N VAL A 503 -24.27 8.51 -18.47
CA VAL A 503 -23.40 8.26 -19.64
C VAL A 503 -23.88 7.02 -20.38
N THR A 504 -24.29 7.21 -21.65
CA THR A 504 -24.84 6.16 -22.52
C THR A 504 -24.18 6.15 -23.90
N GLY A 505 -24.42 5.10 -24.67
CA GLY A 505 -23.98 5.04 -26.07
C GLY A 505 -22.46 5.08 -26.24
N LYS A 506 -21.99 5.95 -27.12
CA LYS A 506 -20.57 6.07 -27.51
C LYS A 506 -19.68 6.66 -26.42
N ASP A 507 -20.26 7.41 -25.50
CA ASP A 507 -19.51 8.05 -24.41
C ASP A 507 -19.24 7.09 -23.25
N ARG A 508 -19.88 5.92 -23.26
CA ARG A 508 -19.67 4.87 -22.26
C ARG A 508 -18.46 4.00 -22.63
N VAL A 509 -17.30 4.33 -22.05
CA VAL A 509 -16.07 3.56 -22.22
C VAL A 509 -15.82 2.75 -20.92
N PRO A 510 -15.90 1.40 -20.98
CA PRO A 510 -15.60 0.57 -19.83
C PRO A 510 -14.16 0.78 -19.34
N GLY A 511 -13.97 0.94 -18.01
CA GLY A 511 -12.65 1.10 -17.43
C GLY A 511 -11.94 2.41 -17.76
N ILE A 512 -12.66 3.42 -18.24
CA ILE A 512 -12.08 4.72 -18.62
C ILE A 512 -11.30 5.36 -17.45
N GLY A 513 -11.74 5.18 -16.21
CA GLY A 513 -11.05 5.72 -15.04
C GLY A 513 -9.67 5.09 -14.86
N LEU A 514 -9.57 3.77 -15.01
CA LEU A 514 -8.28 3.06 -14.94
C LEU A 514 -7.34 3.47 -16.08
N LYS A 515 -7.89 3.63 -17.30
CA LYS A 515 -7.13 4.08 -18.46
C LYS A 515 -6.57 5.48 -18.23
N ILE A 516 -7.40 6.45 -17.87
CA ILE A 516 -6.98 7.83 -17.59
C ILE A 516 -5.94 7.83 -16.46
N GLY A 517 -6.20 7.06 -15.37
CA GLY A 517 -5.28 6.94 -14.27
C GLY A 517 -3.92 6.32 -14.64
N ALA A 518 -3.87 5.46 -15.65
CA ALA A 518 -2.62 4.91 -16.15
C ALA A 518 -1.84 5.89 -17.05
N GLU A 519 -2.56 6.61 -17.93
CA GLU A 519 -1.96 7.43 -18.97
C GLU A 519 -1.71 8.88 -18.54
N GLU A 520 -2.57 9.47 -17.68
CA GLU A 520 -2.55 10.90 -17.36
C GLU A 520 -2.31 11.23 -15.87
N ARG A 521 -2.05 10.23 -15.00
CA ARG A 521 -1.90 10.46 -13.54
C ARG A 521 -0.83 11.49 -13.20
N GLU A 522 0.28 11.54 -13.94
CA GLU A 522 1.36 12.51 -13.77
C GLU A 522 0.86 13.93 -14.04
N GLY A 523 0.16 14.12 -15.14
CA GLY A 523 -0.46 15.40 -15.50
C GLY A 523 -1.58 15.81 -14.55
N ILE A 524 -2.43 14.86 -14.11
CA ILE A 524 -3.51 15.12 -13.15
C ILE A 524 -2.93 15.56 -11.79
N ALA A 525 -1.86 14.91 -11.33
CA ALA A 525 -1.19 15.33 -10.11
C ALA A 525 -0.58 16.72 -10.24
N ALA A 526 0.12 17.02 -11.34
CA ALA A 526 0.69 18.33 -11.60
C ALA A 526 -0.40 19.42 -11.68
N TRP A 527 -1.50 19.16 -12.40
CA TRP A 527 -2.66 20.05 -12.48
C TRP A 527 -3.29 20.30 -11.10
N ALA A 528 -3.44 19.26 -10.29
CA ALA A 528 -3.99 19.42 -8.95
C ALA A 528 -3.10 20.28 -8.04
N ILE A 529 -1.78 20.14 -8.13
CA ILE A 529 -0.81 20.90 -7.34
C ILE A 529 -0.86 22.39 -7.64
N GLU A 530 -1.24 22.81 -8.83
CA GLU A 530 -1.44 24.23 -9.17
C GLU A 530 -2.48 24.91 -8.25
N ALA A 531 -3.40 24.14 -7.64
CA ALA A 531 -4.37 24.68 -6.70
C ALA A 531 -3.83 24.96 -5.29
N LEU A 532 -2.63 24.51 -4.95
CA LEU A 532 -2.09 24.62 -3.58
C LEU A 532 -2.04 26.06 -3.05
N PRO A 533 -1.59 27.08 -3.80
CA PRO A 533 -1.62 28.48 -3.35
C PRO A 533 -3.04 28.96 -3.03
N ARG A 534 -4.01 28.70 -3.93
CA ARG A 534 -5.41 29.08 -3.76
C ARG A 534 -6.02 28.43 -2.51
N LEU A 535 -5.79 27.13 -2.33
CA LEU A 535 -6.29 26.36 -1.19
C LEU A 535 -5.71 26.91 0.15
N LYS A 536 -4.45 27.29 0.15
CA LYS A 536 -3.79 27.90 1.34
C LYS A 536 -4.33 29.29 1.65
N GLU A 537 -4.56 30.11 0.65
CA GLU A 537 -5.08 31.47 0.78
C GLU A 537 -6.52 31.44 1.33
N ASN A 538 -7.38 30.63 0.71
CA ASN A 538 -8.80 30.53 1.08
C ASN A 538 -9.02 29.79 2.39
N LYS A 539 -8.09 28.94 2.81
CA LYS A 539 -8.20 28.06 4.01
C LYS A 539 -9.44 27.15 4.00
N ASP A 540 -10.03 26.94 2.85
CA ASP A 540 -11.15 26.03 2.58
C ASP A 540 -11.19 25.76 1.06
N TYR A 541 -11.98 24.76 0.67
CA TYR A 541 -12.23 24.42 -0.72
C TYR A 541 -13.20 25.41 -1.37
N THR A 542 -13.11 25.55 -2.68
CA THR A 542 -14.17 26.14 -3.49
C THR A 542 -15.46 25.34 -3.27
N ILE A 543 -16.58 26.02 -3.05
CA ILE A 543 -17.87 25.38 -2.76
C ILE A 543 -18.77 25.52 -3.98
N PRO A 544 -18.99 24.46 -4.80
CA PRO A 544 -19.86 24.53 -5.96
C PRO A 544 -21.34 24.65 -5.56
N ALA A 545 -22.16 25.24 -6.42
CA ALA A 545 -23.58 25.45 -6.13
C ALA A 545 -24.33 24.15 -5.78
N CYS A 546 -24.03 23.06 -6.48
CA CYS A 546 -24.61 21.74 -6.23
C CYS A 546 -24.39 21.25 -4.79
N HIS A 547 -23.26 21.59 -4.16
CA HIS A 547 -23.02 21.25 -2.75
C HIS A 547 -24.03 21.89 -1.83
N ASN A 548 -24.30 23.19 -2.00
CA ASN A 548 -25.23 23.93 -1.13
C ASN A 548 -26.65 23.35 -1.17
N GLU A 549 -27.10 22.95 -2.35
CA GLU A 549 -28.40 22.30 -2.57
C GLU A 549 -28.48 20.95 -1.85
N GLU A 550 -27.42 20.14 -1.96
CA GLU A 550 -27.36 18.83 -1.32
C GLU A 550 -27.26 18.93 0.20
N VAL A 551 -26.45 19.84 0.72
CA VAL A 551 -26.38 20.07 2.18
C VAL A 551 -27.70 20.54 2.75
N ALA A 552 -28.43 21.42 2.04
CA ALA A 552 -29.78 21.79 2.44
C ALA A 552 -30.72 20.58 2.44
N THR A 553 -30.58 19.67 1.49
CA THR A 553 -31.35 18.42 1.41
C THR A 553 -30.98 17.46 2.55
N ILE A 554 -29.69 17.29 2.86
CA ILE A 554 -29.23 16.50 4.03
C ILE A 554 -29.82 17.09 5.32
N ALA A 555 -29.75 18.40 5.49
CA ALA A 555 -30.26 19.07 6.68
C ALA A 555 -31.77 18.83 6.85
N ARG A 556 -32.55 18.88 5.77
CA ARG A 556 -33.97 18.57 5.75
C ARG A 556 -34.26 17.10 6.10
N GLN A 557 -33.59 16.15 5.46
CA GLN A 557 -33.80 14.71 5.66
C GLN A 557 -33.33 14.22 7.05
N ASN A 558 -32.25 14.77 7.56
CA ASN A 558 -31.70 14.41 8.87
C ASN A 558 -32.44 15.11 10.04
N ASP A 559 -33.11 16.21 9.78
CA ASP A 559 -34.00 16.90 10.73
C ASP A 559 -35.46 16.75 10.29
N SER A 560 -36.01 15.56 10.54
CA SER A 560 -37.38 15.24 10.17
C SER A 560 -38.41 16.21 10.78
N ILE A 561 -38.09 16.84 11.90
CA ILE A 561 -38.97 17.83 12.54
C ILE A 561 -38.95 19.13 11.74
N ARG A 562 -37.76 19.58 11.33
CA ARG A 562 -37.64 20.76 10.48
C ARG A 562 -38.31 20.54 9.13
N PHE A 563 -38.09 19.39 8.51
CA PHE A 563 -38.70 19.02 7.25
C PHE A 563 -40.24 18.99 7.36
N PHE A 564 -40.76 18.40 8.45
CA PHE A 564 -42.21 18.42 8.74
C PHE A 564 -42.74 19.85 8.89
N ILE A 565 -42.02 20.73 9.61
CA ILE A 565 -42.48 22.11 9.82
C ILE A 565 -42.48 22.89 8.49
N GLU A 566 -41.44 22.75 7.66
CA GLU A 566 -41.31 23.41 6.36
C GLU A 566 -42.40 22.92 5.37
N GLU A 567 -42.69 21.63 5.31
CA GLU A 567 -43.61 21.02 4.35
C GLU A 567 -45.08 20.97 4.79
N SER A 568 -45.33 20.79 6.07
CA SER A 568 -46.64 20.47 6.60
C SER A 568 -47.20 21.55 7.53
N CYS A 569 -46.45 22.62 7.80
CA CYS A 569 -46.91 23.71 8.64
C CYS A 569 -46.80 25.05 7.92
N ARG A 570 -47.63 26.01 8.33
CA ARG A 570 -47.60 27.40 7.86
C ARG A 570 -47.52 28.34 9.07
N VAL A 571 -46.59 29.30 8.97
CA VAL A 571 -46.51 30.40 9.95
C VAL A 571 -47.53 31.47 9.55
N VAL A 572 -48.40 31.85 10.46
CA VAL A 572 -49.45 32.84 10.26
C VAL A 572 -49.21 34.01 11.21
N ALA A 573 -49.19 35.22 10.66
CA ALA A 573 -49.09 36.43 11.47
C ALA A 573 -50.30 36.56 12.38
N VAL A 574 -50.04 36.73 13.68
CA VAL A 574 -51.08 36.82 14.72
C VAL A 574 -51.17 38.26 15.21
N SER A 575 -52.31 38.91 14.98
CA SER A 575 -52.56 40.29 15.40
C SER A 575 -52.96 40.41 16.88
N ASP A 576 -53.67 39.40 17.46
CA ASP A 576 -54.20 39.47 18.83
C ASP A 576 -54.16 38.14 19.63
N GLY A 577 -53.79 37.02 19.05
CA GLY A 577 -53.53 35.76 19.75
C GLY A 577 -54.77 34.97 20.18
N THR A 578 -55.98 35.41 19.84
CA THR A 578 -57.24 34.85 20.34
C THR A 578 -57.99 33.99 19.33
N SER A 579 -57.65 34.03 18.04
CA SER A 579 -58.34 33.24 17.00
C SER A 579 -57.96 31.75 17.10
N PRO A 580 -58.94 30.83 17.20
CA PRO A 580 -58.72 29.38 17.19
C PRO A 580 -58.03 28.86 15.94
N LEU A 581 -58.14 29.59 14.81
CA LEU A 581 -57.55 29.23 13.50
C LEU A 581 -56.03 29.48 13.43
N THR A 582 -55.46 30.18 14.41
CA THR A 582 -54.02 30.53 14.44
C THR A 582 -53.22 29.77 15.47
N ARG A 583 -53.81 28.72 16.08
CA ARG A 583 -53.15 27.91 17.10
C ARG A 583 -53.26 26.41 16.81
N THR A 584 -52.22 25.68 17.06
CA THR A 584 -52.21 24.21 16.93
C THR A 584 -51.70 23.60 18.24
N SER A 585 -52.44 22.57 18.73
CA SER A 585 -51.97 21.86 19.93
C SER A 585 -50.71 21.02 19.63
N GLU A 586 -49.83 20.90 20.65
CA GLU A 586 -48.64 20.03 20.54
C GLU A 586 -49.04 18.58 20.18
N ASN A 587 -50.16 18.10 20.71
CA ASN A 587 -50.66 16.75 20.41
C ASN A 587 -51.01 16.60 18.92
N ALA A 588 -51.73 17.58 18.35
CA ALA A 588 -52.08 17.57 16.93
C ALA A 588 -50.82 17.65 16.05
N LEU A 589 -49.86 18.53 16.39
CA LEU A 589 -48.58 18.64 15.68
C LEU A 589 -47.78 17.34 15.75
N TYR A 590 -47.67 16.73 16.92
CA TYR A 590 -46.95 15.47 17.07
C TYR A 590 -47.61 14.30 16.33
N SER A 591 -48.93 14.24 16.32
CA SER A 591 -49.67 13.22 15.56
C SER A 591 -49.46 13.38 14.05
N ALA A 592 -49.55 14.62 13.55
CA ALA A 592 -49.30 14.94 12.17
C ALA A 592 -47.81 14.65 11.79
N TYR A 593 -46.87 15.01 12.66
CA TYR A 593 -45.45 14.67 12.50
C TYR A 593 -45.22 13.16 12.44
N SER A 594 -45.85 12.40 13.33
CA SER A 594 -45.70 10.94 13.33
C SER A 594 -46.25 10.30 12.06
N TYR A 595 -47.38 10.81 11.57
CA TYR A 595 -47.97 10.40 10.30
C TYR A 595 -47.02 10.74 9.13
N PHE A 596 -46.51 11.97 9.07
CA PHE A 596 -45.56 12.43 8.08
C PHE A 596 -44.29 11.58 8.04
N CYS A 597 -43.72 11.24 9.21
CA CYS A 597 -42.55 10.36 9.29
C CYS A 597 -42.81 8.98 8.70
N ASN A 598 -43.96 8.40 8.97
CA ASN A 598 -44.30 7.04 8.53
C ASN A 598 -44.75 6.97 7.07
N SER A 599 -45.44 8.01 6.56
CA SER A 599 -46.03 8.02 5.22
C SER A 599 -45.17 8.68 4.15
N GLU A 600 -44.47 9.76 4.49
CA GLU A 600 -43.81 10.61 3.51
C GLU A 600 -42.28 10.60 3.66
N ALA A 601 -41.75 10.67 4.88
CA ALA A 601 -40.33 10.77 5.11
C ALA A 601 -39.64 9.41 5.27
N ALA A 602 -40.40 8.32 5.45
CA ALA A 602 -39.90 6.95 5.69
C ALA A 602 -38.85 6.87 6.81
N VAL A 603 -39.01 7.68 7.87
CA VAL A 603 -38.11 7.73 9.03
C VAL A 603 -38.89 7.47 10.32
N LYS A 604 -38.19 6.92 11.32
CA LYS A 604 -38.82 6.69 12.63
C LYS A 604 -39.07 8.02 13.35
N PRO A 605 -40.33 8.31 13.83
CA PRO A 605 -40.60 9.52 14.59
C PRO A 605 -39.73 9.60 15.85
N VAL A 606 -39.21 10.79 16.16
CA VAL A 606 -38.52 11.02 17.45
C VAL A 606 -39.50 11.09 18.60
N GLY A 607 -39.04 10.82 19.82
CA GLY A 607 -39.87 10.92 21.01
C GLY A 607 -40.40 12.34 21.27
N ARG A 608 -41.57 12.48 21.91
CA ARG A 608 -42.28 13.75 22.15
C ARG A 608 -41.41 14.84 22.81
N ALA A 609 -40.58 14.47 23.78
CA ALA A 609 -39.71 15.44 24.44
C ALA A 609 -38.72 16.09 23.48
N ARG A 610 -38.11 15.30 22.60
CA ARG A 610 -37.17 15.79 21.57
C ARG A 610 -37.93 16.57 20.49
N PHE A 611 -39.10 16.11 20.07
CA PHE A 611 -39.97 16.82 19.13
C PHE A 611 -40.28 18.22 19.66
N ARG A 612 -40.72 18.34 20.91
CA ARG A 612 -41.03 19.61 21.58
C ARG A 612 -39.82 20.55 21.58
N SER A 613 -38.69 20.10 22.15
CA SER A 613 -37.49 20.91 22.24
C SER A 613 -37.06 21.44 20.88
N ARG A 614 -37.05 20.55 19.87
CA ARG A 614 -36.62 20.92 18.52
C ARG A 614 -37.61 21.84 17.81
N THR A 615 -38.90 21.63 17.99
CA THR A 615 -39.95 22.53 17.48
C THR A 615 -39.82 23.92 18.08
N ASP A 616 -39.65 24.02 19.42
CA ASP A 616 -39.42 25.29 20.10
C ASP A 616 -38.21 26.05 19.53
N ASP A 617 -37.10 25.35 19.26
CA ASP A 617 -35.89 25.96 18.66
C ASP A 617 -36.14 26.44 17.23
N LEU A 618 -36.85 25.66 16.43
CA LEU A 618 -37.07 25.98 15.00
C LEU A 618 -38.04 27.15 14.82
N VAL A 619 -39.05 27.25 15.66
CA VAL A 619 -40.06 28.33 15.57
C VAL A 619 -39.64 29.62 16.28
N LYS A 620 -38.51 29.57 17.01
CA LYS A 620 -37.91 30.72 17.67
C LYS A 620 -37.49 31.75 16.62
N GLY A 621 -38.02 32.94 16.68
CA GLY A 621 -37.75 33.98 15.68
C GLY A 621 -38.75 34.06 14.53
N LEU A 622 -39.65 33.08 14.38
CA LEU A 622 -40.70 33.12 13.35
C LEU A 622 -42.00 33.79 13.82
N GLY A 623 -42.01 34.40 14.98
CA GLY A 623 -43.21 35.00 15.56
C GLY A 623 -44.18 34.01 16.20
N VAL A 624 -43.87 32.72 16.19
CA VAL A 624 -44.68 31.65 16.84
C VAL A 624 -44.42 31.66 18.36
N ARG A 625 -45.51 31.60 19.16
CA ARG A 625 -45.43 31.61 20.61
C ARG A 625 -45.97 30.31 21.21
N PRO A 626 -45.14 29.52 21.91
CA PRO A 626 -45.62 28.39 22.68
C PRO A 626 -46.35 28.90 23.97
N ILE A 627 -47.55 28.41 24.22
CA ILE A 627 -48.31 28.69 25.43
C ILE A 627 -48.80 27.38 26.06
N ALA A 628 -49.08 27.39 27.36
CA ALA A 628 -49.70 26.28 28.09
C ALA A 628 -51.04 26.74 28.68
N GLU A 629 -52.12 26.07 28.31
CA GLU A 629 -53.47 26.31 28.80
C GLU A 629 -54.10 24.98 29.21
N ASN A 630 -54.71 24.94 30.41
CA ASN A 630 -55.43 23.77 30.93
C ASN A 630 -54.66 22.43 30.81
N GLY A 631 -53.32 22.48 31.07
CA GLY A 631 -52.43 21.30 30.97
C GLY A 631 -52.08 20.85 29.56
N GLN A 632 -52.52 21.58 28.54
CA GLN A 632 -52.16 21.36 27.15
C GLN A 632 -51.24 22.46 26.62
N ARG A 633 -50.32 22.09 25.73
CA ARG A 633 -49.43 23.04 25.06
C ARG A 633 -49.90 23.34 23.65
N PHE A 634 -49.86 24.61 23.27
CA PHE A 634 -50.23 25.11 21.95
C PHE A 634 -49.11 25.99 21.36
N TYR A 635 -49.07 26.04 20.06
CA TYR A 635 -48.21 26.95 19.29
C TYR A 635 -49.10 27.96 18.57
N ILE A 636 -49.05 29.21 19.03
CA ILE A 636 -49.79 30.33 18.42
C ILE A 636 -48.98 30.85 17.23
N GLY A 637 -49.64 30.99 16.08
CA GLY A 637 -49.01 31.42 14.83
C GLY A 637 -48.46 30.25 14.01
N LEU A 638 -48.61 28.99 14.45
CA LEU A 638 -48.28 27.81 13.66
C LEU A 638 -49.51 26.98 13.38
N THR A 639 -49.80 26.70 12.11
CA THR A 639 -50.95 25.91 11.69
C THR A 639 -50.53 24.77 10.77
N LEU A 640 -51.23 23.64 10.83
CA LEU A 640 -51.04 22.55 9.88
C LEU A 640 -51.64 22.94 8.52
N VAL A 641 -50.94 22.60 7.44
CA VAL A 641 -51.47 22.77 6.07
C VAL A 641 -52.51 21.70 5.82
N ASP A 642 -53.72 22.13 5.48
CA ASP A 642 -54.82 21.20 5.12
C ASP A 642 -54.54 20.67 3.70
N ARG A 643 -54.11 19.40 3.61
CA ARG A 643 -53.81 18.72 2.35
C ARG A 643 -55.04 18.08 1.69
N THR A 644 -56.22 18.23 2.28
CA THR A 644 -57.48 17.72 1.69
C THR A 644 -58.07 18.68 0.66
N ALA A 645 -57.44 19.82 0.40
CA ALA A 645 -57.95 20.87 -0.49
C ALA A 645 -57.20 20.98 -1.85
N VAL A 646 -56.57 19.87 -2.33
CA VAL A 646 -56.07 19.77 -3.71
C VAL A 646 -56.69 18.58 -4.41
#